data_74da24751cbdaf969e5915de4f329dd8
#
_entry.id   74da24751cbdaf969e5915de4f329dd8
#
_cell.length_a   1.000
_cell.length_b   1.000
_cell.length_c   1.000
_cell.angle_alpha   90.00
_cell.angle_beta   90.00
_cell.angle_gamma   90.00
#
_symmetry.space_group_name_H-M   'P 1'
#
loop_
_entity.id
_entity.type
_entity.pdbx_description
1 polymer ?
#
loop_
_entity_poly.entity_id
_entity_poly.type
_entity_poly.pdbx_seq_one_letter_code
_entity_poly.pdbx_strand_id
1 'polypeptide(L)'
;MLVVARDDPGPLLGRDAEVTLLTSLLDGIHSSGGAVVLRGEPGIGKSRLLAEAAALARDRGMVLLSASGVQSEARLAFAGLHQLLWPVRDRAADLIPTHRAALDAAFGLTDGPPPEHFRIAMATLDLLSEVASDAPLLLIAEDAHWLDHPTTDVLAFVARRLESDPIVLLAASRDGYRSPLADAGLPEHRLGALDPASAAVLLDASARQLTLAERNRILHEAAGNPLALIELPLAAARLTNGASEPGPLPLTERLERAFAARVSGLPEETRLLLLVAALNDGDHASEVLRAGSVVAGTVLDFDLLVPAADAAIVELDLRTVRFRHPLIRSAVRQNASVPQRRRVHEALAQTLEADPDRRVWHRAALITGAHEDVALELEGAGRRAHRRGALHVAITALRRAAELSDPEHRGRRLLAVGELAVELGQPELAAPLLSQVDERSGAVERALATLIEEMINPADLGDADRVARVVDAAERAGDAGDHDLHVRLLWLAVSRAWWTDPGPAARRILVDAARRLGGAGHRDPRVLAIYTCADAVGHAADALPRLQAVAATRTLDTESKRHLGPAALVLGAFDVAAGLLASAADGARTEGRLGQLPRMLVLHGIVASFLGSWDVAVSAGEEARRLATEFGAPLWIAGGETVLSLVAGMRGDADAAERGAARAEQLGLVAGGKVTVALAQFGRVLSASGESRHDDAYASARRLFDPADPAYHPVVACWLVADLAEAAVHSDHIAEARQLLAQVEATAGSRPAVWIELNLRHARALLAADAAAAQRCFDDALAANLGRWPFQRARLLLAYGEWLRRQRRIADSRAPLRTAREMFDMLGCMSWNERARRELRASGESSRRRDPSALDQLTAQEFQIAHLAAQGLTNREIGQRLYLSHRTISTHLYRIFPRLGITTRGELQAALSTRTPPNRPPR
;
A
#
# COMPACT_ATOMS: atom_id res chain seq x y z
N MET A 1 21.80 -25.79 -16.99
CA MET A 1 21.48 -26.40 -18.30
C MET A 1 21.66 -27.90 -18.17
N LEU A 2 20.69 -28.67 -18.54
CA LEU A 2 20.39 -30.10 -18.44
C LEU A 2 19.48 -30.45 -17.26
N VAL A 3 18.20 -30.14 -17.45
CA VAL A 3 17.12 -30.92 -16.87
C VAL A 3 17.22 -32.30 -17.55
N VAL A 4 17.60 -33.31 -16.78
CA VAL A 4 17.52 -34.71 -17.24
C VAL A 4 16.06 -34.96 -17.63
N ALA A 5 15.87 -35.41 -18.89
CA ALA A 5 14.58 -35.76 -19.44
C ALA A 5 13.89 -36.72 -18.47
N ARG A 6 12.78 -36.30 -17.90
CA ARG A 6 11.83 -37.20 -17.26
C ARG A 6 11.25 -38.09 -18.36
N ASP A 7 11.21 -39.39 -18.12
CA ASP A 7 10.32 -40.30 -18.84
C ASP A 7 8.95 -39.67 -18.99
N ASP A 8 8.38 -39.80 -20.19
CA ASP A 8 7.10 -39.20 -20.57
C ASP A 8 6.04 -39.45 -19.47
N PRO A 9 5.61 -38.43 -18.76
CA PRO A 9 4.75 -38.61 -17.60
C PRO A 9 3.31 -38.77 -18.04
N GLY A 10 2.97 -39.73 -18.85
CA GLY A 10 1.62 -40.11 -19.29
C GLY A 10 0.51 -39.03 -19.33
N PRO A 11 -0.55 -39.15 -20.04
CA PRO A 11 -1.61 -38.15 -20.17
C PRO A 11 -2.17 -37.76 -18.80
N LEU A 12 -2.50 -36.47 -18.62
CA LEU A 12 -3.26 -35.98 -17.45
C LEU A 12 -4.66 -36.58 -17.46
N LEU A 13 -4.95 -37.45 -16.53
CA LEU A 13 -6.24 -38.14 -16.43
C LEU A 13 -7.26 -37.30 -15.67
N GLY A 14 -8.47 -37.10 -16.25
CA GLY A 14 -9.59 -36.45 -15.58
C GLY A 14 -9.35 -34.96 -15.26
N ARG A 15 -8.57 -34.24 -16.07
CA ARG A 15 -8.20 -32.81 -15.90
C ARG A 15 -8.43 -31.96 -17.17
N ASP A 16 -9.36 -32.40 -18.02
CA ASP A 16 -9.60 -31.72 -19.31
C ASP A 16 -10.06 -30.27 -19.14
N ALA A 17 -10.85 -30.00 -18.12
CA ALA A 17 -11.32 -28.61 -17.82
C ALA A 17 -10.16 -27.70 -17.41
N GLU A 18 -9.26 -28.21 -16.56
CA GLU A 18 -8.09 -27.44 -16.09
C GLU A 18 -7.10 -27.23 -17.23
N VAL A 19 -6.86 -28.23 -18.08
CA VAL A 19 -6.01 -28.09 -19.27
C VAL A 19 -6.61 -27.08 -20.24
N THR A 20 -7.93 -27.08 -20.42
CA THR A 20 -8.61 -26.07 -21.26
C THR A 20 -8.45 -24.67 -20.70
N LEU A 21 -8.59 -24.49 -19.38
CA LEU A 21 -8.35 -23.22 -18.71
C LEU A 21 -6.92 -22.72 -18.94
N LEU A 22 -5.92 -23.58 -18.74
CA LEU A 22 -4.51 -23.22 -18.94
C LEU A 22 -4.23 -22.86 -20.40
N THR A 23 -4.76 -23.65 -21.33
CA THR A 23 -4.60 -23.41 -22.77
C THR A 23 -5.19 -22.04 -23.16
N SER A 24 -6.40 -21.73 -22.69
CA SER A 24 -7.06 -20.44 -22.98
C SER A 24 -6.30 -19.23 -22.40
N LEU A 25 -5.73 -19.37 -21.19
CA LEU A 25 -4.91 -18.34 -20.57
C LEU A 25 -3.63 -18.07 -21.37
N LEU A 26 -2.95 -19.15 -21.81
CA LEU A 26 -1.71 -19.02 -22.57
C LEU A 26 -1.95 -18.53 -24.00
N ASP A 27 -3.05 -18.91 -24.64
CA ASP A 27 -3.42 -18.43 -25.97
C ASP A 27 -3.85 -16.94 -25.96
N GLY A 28 -4.48 -16.50 -24.86
CA GLY A 28 -4.91 -15.11 -24.64
C GLY A 28 -3.79 -14.14 -24.24
N ILE A 29 -2.58 -14.58 -23.95
CA ILE A 29 -1.51 -13.80 -23.32
C ILE A 29 -1.10 -12.53 -24.08
N HIS A 30 -1.22 -12.53 -25.41
CA HIS A 30 -0.91 -11.37 -26.25
C HIS A 30 -1.96 -10.25 -26.14
N SER A 31 -3.19 -10.58 -25.73
CA SER A 31 -4.28 -9.64 -25.55
C SER A 31 -4.39 -9.12 -24.12
N SER A 32 -4.08 -9.96 -23.14
CA SER A 32 -4.13 -9.62 -21.72
C SER A 32 -3.31 -10.60 -20.92
N GLY A 33 -2.40 -10.10 -20.09
CA GLY A 33 -1.77 -10.91 -19.05
C GLY A 33 -2.71 -11.19 -17.89
N GLY A 34 -2.26 -12.03 -16.95
CA GLY A 34 -3.08 -12.34 -15.78
C GLY A 34 -2.42 -13.30 -14.80
N ALA A 35 -3.14 -13.61 -13.73
CA ALA A 35 -2.68 -14.52 -12.69
C ALA A 35 -3.80 -15.45 -12.25
N VAL A 36 -3.45 -16.71 -11.93
CA VAL A 36 -4.38 -17.71 -11.36
C VAL A 36 -3.70 -18.46 -10.23
N VAL A 37 -4.42 -18.64 -9.13
CA VAL A 37 -3.99 -19.46 -7.99
C VAL A 37 -4.70 -20.81 -8.02
N LEU A 38 -3.92 -21.88 -8.18
CA LEU A 38 -4.40 -23.27 -8.10
C LEU A 38 -4.44 -23.71 -6.64
N ARG A 39 -5.60 -23.98 -6.10
CA ARG A 39 -5.79 -24.48 -4.73
C ARG A 39 -6.19 -25.93 -4.69
N GLY A 40 -5.90 -26.61 -3.59
CA GLY A 40 -6.36 -27.98 -3.35
C GLY A 40 -5.52 -28.70 -2.33
N GLU A 41 -5.98 -29.91 -1.98
CA GLU A 41 -5.32 -30.77 -1.00
C GLU A 41 -3.90 -31.20 -1.40
N PRO A 42 -3.06 -31.59 -0.44
CA PRO A 42 -1.76 -32.21 -0.74
C PRO A 42 -1.93 -33.44 -1.65
N GLY A 43 -1.11 -33.55 -2.70
CA GLY A 43 -1.15 -34.69 -3.60
C GLY A 43 -2.26 -34.71 -4.65
N ILE A 44 -3.11 -33.65 -4.73
CA ILE A 44 -4.24 -33.58 -5.66
C ILE A 44 -3.85 -33.37 -7.13
N GLY A 45 -2.58 -33.08 -7.41
CA GLY A 45 -2.06 -32.95 -8.78
C GLY A 45 -1.72 -31.53 -9.22
N LYS A 46 -1.62 -30.53 -8.31
CA LYS A 46 -1.27 -29.14 -8.63
C LYS A 46 0.06 -29.02 -9.41
N SER A 47 1.13 -29.62 -8.87
CA SER A 47 2.45 -29.60 -9.51
C SER A 47 2.44 -30.25 -10.90
N ARG A 48 1.65 -31.30 -11.08
CA ARG A 48 1.53 -31.94 -12.39
C ARG A 48 0.85 -31.04 -13.41
N LEU A 49 -0.18 -30.28 -12.97
CA LEU A 49 -0.87 -29.33 -13.81
C LEU A 49 0.04 -28.13 -14.17
N LEU A 50 0.87 -27.65 -13.22
CA LEU A 50 1.88 -26.64 -13.51
C LEU A 50 2.95 -27.13 -14.49
N ALA A 51 3.36 -28.40 -14.41
CA ALA A 51 4.28 -29.01 -15.35
C ALA A 51 3.68 -29.08 -16.77
N GLU A 52 2.38 -29.34 -16.89
CA GLU A 52 1.65 -29.27 -18.16
C GLU A 52 1.62 -27.88 -18.74
N ALA A 53 1.29 -26.86 -17.90
CA ALA A 53 1.35 -25.48 -18.31
C ALA A 53 2.74 -25.07 -18.80
N ALA A 54 3.80 -25.55 -18.14
CA ALA A 54 5.19 -25.31 -18.54
C ALA A 54 5.52 -25.97 -19.89
N ALA A 55 4.98 -27.15 -20.18
CA ALA A 55 5.12 -27.82 -21.48
C ALA A 55 4.42 -27.01 -22.58
N LEU A 56 3.15 -26.68 -22.36
CA LEU A 56 2.35 -25.85 -23.27
C LEU A 56 2.98 -24.48 -23.58
N ALA A 57 3.60 -23.87 -22.58
CA ALA A 57 4.30 -22.59 -22.75
C ALA A 57 5.56 -22.74 -23.59
N ARG A 58 6.37 -23.82 -23.37
CA ARG A 58 7.56 -24.09 -24.19
C ARG A 58 7.21 -24.33 -25.66
N ASP A 59 6.14 -25.07 -25.91
CA ASP A 59 5.65 -25.33 -27.27
C ASP A 59 5.23 -24.05 -27.99
N ARG A 60 4.82 -23.02 -27.24
CA ARG A 60 4.49 -21.68 -27.74
C ARG A 60 5.68 -20.72 -27.81
N GLY A 61 6.89 -21.17 -27.48
CA GLY A 61 8.09 -20.33 -27.47
C GLY A 61 8.11 -19.28 -26.37
N MET A 62 7.35 -19.48 -25.28
CA MET A 62 7.33 -18.57 -24.13
C MET A 62 8.57 -18.75 -23.25
N VAL A 63 8.99 -17.67 -22.61
CA VAL A 63 10.01 -17.74 -21.55
C VAL A 63 9.36 -18.26 -20.27
N LEU A 64 10.00 -19.26 -19.66
CA LEU A 64 9.53 -19.86 -18.41
C LEU A 64 10.43 -19.46 -17.25
N LEU A 65 9.85 -18.84 -16.22
CA LEU A 65 10.50 -18.57 -14.94
C LEU A 65 9.74 -19.31 -13.83
N SER A 66 10.45 -19.98 -12.95
CA SER A 66 9.82 -20.76 -11.88
C SER A 66 10.52 -20.60 -10.55
N ALA A 67 9.73 -20.58 -9.47
CA ALA A 67 10.19 -20.71 -8.10
C ALA A 67 9.36 -21.78 -7.37
N SER A 68 10.02 -22.59 -6.54
CA SER A 68 9.37 -23.61 -5.73
C SER A 68 9.57 -23.27 -4.25
N GLY A 69 8.45 -23.14 -3.52
CA GLY A 69 8.48 -22.92 -2.09
C GLY A 69 8.97 -24.13 -1.32
N VAL A 70 9.94 -23.93 -0.45
CA VAL A 70 10.48 -24.95 0.44
C VAL A 70 10.32 -24.48 1.88
N GLN A 71 9.70 -25.30 2.74
CA GLN A 71 9.39 -24.92 4.13
C GLN A 71 10.61 -24.41 4.92
N SER A 72 11.79 -24.94 4.67
CA SER A 72 13.04 -24.50 5.31
C SER A 72 13.52 -23.15 4.83
N GLU A 73 13.28 -22.81 3.56
CA GLU A 73 13.69 -21.54 2.95
C GLU A 73 12.69 -20.41 3.20
N ALA A 74 11.52 -20.70 3.75
CA ALA A 74 10.50 -19.70 4.08
C ALA A 74 10.99 -18.57 5.00
N ARG A 75 12.16 -18.76 5.65
CA ARG A 75 12.83 -17.77 6.50
C ARG A 75 13.99 -17.04 5.81
N LEU A 76 14.34 -17.44 4.60
CA LEU A 76 15.39 -16.80 3.81
C LEU A 76 14.76 -15.68 2.98
N ALA A 77 15.11 -14.45 3.29
CA ALA A 77 14.55 -13.28 2.61
C ALA A 77 14.78 -13.33 1.11
N PHE A 78 13.71 -13.20 0.32
CA PHE A 78 13.72 -13.19 -1.14
C PHE A 78 14.33 -14.43 -1.81
N ALA A 79 14.41 -15.57 -1.12
CA ALA A 79 14.93 -16.81 -1.70
C ALA A 79 14.13 -17.25 -2.92
N GLY A 80 12.80 -17.23 -2.83
CA GLY A 80 11.90 -17.54 -3.96
C GLY A 80 12.03 -16.54 -5.10
N LEU A 81 12.16 -15.24 -4.79
CA LEU A 81 12.31 -14.20 -5.81
C LEU A 81 13.66 -14.32 -6.51
N HIS A 82 14.72 -14.60 -5.77
CA HIS A 82 16.05 -14.86 -6.33
C HIS A 82 16.01 -16.07 -7.28
N GLN A 83 15.36 -17.17 -6.86
CA GLN A 83 15.20 -18.35 -7.72
C GLN A 83 14.44 -18.02 -9.01
N LEU A 84 13.34 -17.25 -8.90
CA LEU A 84 12.51 -16.87 -10.04
C LEU A 84 13.26 -15.99 -11.04
N LEU A 85 13.99 -14.98 -10.56
CA LEU A 85 14.63 -13.96 -11.39
C LEU A 85 16.04 -14.33 -11.84
N TRP A 86 16.66 -15.35 -11.24
CA TRP A 86 18.03 -15.77 -11.56
C TRP A 86 18.30 -15.98 -13.06
N PRO A 87 17.39 -16.63 -13.84
CA PRO A 87 17.63 -16.85 -15.27
C PRO A 87 17.68 -15.55 -16.09
N VAL A 88 17.09 -14.47 -15.61
CA VAL A 88 16.96 -13.19 -16.32
C VAL A 88 17.69 -12.03 -15.62
N ARG A 89 18.50 -12.33 -14.60
CA ARG A 89 19.21 -11.32 -13.79
C ARG A 89 20.09 -10.36 -14.62
N ASP A 90 20.64 -10.84 -15.73
CA ASP A 90 21.52 -10.03 -16.57
C ASP A 90 20.76 -8.86 -17.23
N ARG A 91 19.43 -9.00 -17.41
CA ARG A 91 18.53 -7.94 -17.90
C ARG A 91 18.29 -6.84 -16.84
N ALA A 92 18.66 -7.07 -15.58
CA ALA A 92 18.60 -6.02 -14.56
C ALA A 92 19.54 -4.84 -14.87
N ALA A 93 20.52 -5.03 -15.76
CA ALA A 93 21.37 -3.95 -16.26
C ALA A 93 20.59 -2.90 -17.08
N ASP A 94 19.46 -3.30 -17.68
CA ASP A 94 18.61 -2.43 -18.51
C ASP A 94 17.62 -1.62 -17.66
N LEU A 95 17.50 -1.95 -16.36
CA LEU A 95 16.68 -1.21 -15.42
C LEU A 95 17.29 0.14 -15.05
N ILE A 96 16.45 1.06 -14.62
CA ILE A 96 16.93 2.31 -14.03
C ILE A 96 17.77 2.05 -12.77
N PRO A 97 18.72 2.92 -12.44
CA PRO A 97 19.64 2.72 -11.33
C PRO A 97 18.97 2.43 -9.98
N THR A 98 17.83 3.07 -9.69
CA THR A 98 17.10 2.91 -8.44
C THR A 98 16.42 1.53 -8.31
N HIS A 99 15.88 0.97 -9.41
CA HIS A 99 15.28 -0.36 -9.44
C HIS A 99 16.33 -1.45 -9.38
N ARG A 100 17.40 -1.28 -10.13
CA ARG A 100 18.55 -2.17 -10.08
C ARG A 100 19.13 -2.25 -8.67
N ALA A 101 19.38 -1.09 -8.03
CA ALA A 101 19.89 -1.03 -6.65
C ALA A 101 18.94 -1.71 -5.63
N ALA A 102 17.63 -1.65 -5.85
CA ALA A 102 16.65 -2.31 -4.98
C ALA A 102 16.72 -3.84 -5.09
N LEU A 103 16.87 -4.39 -6.30
CA LEU A 103 17.06 -5.83 -6.50
C LEU A 103 18.43 -6.29 -5.97
N ASP A 104 19.50 -5.53 -6.21
CA ASP A 104 20.85 -5.82 -5.72
C ASP A 104 20.86 -5.87 -4.18
N ALA A 105 20.17 -4.93 -3.51
CA ALA A 105 20.03 -4.90 -2.06
C ALA A 105 19.16 -6.07 -1.53
N ALA A 106 18.04 -6.38 -2.19
CA ALA A 106 17.17 -7.51 -1.82
C ALA A 106 17.93 -8.84 -1.87
N PHE A 107 18.81 -9.01 -2.86
CA PHE A 107 19.65 -10.20 -3.02
C PHE A 107 20.95 -10.15 -2.20
N GLY A 108 21.18 -9.07 -1.45
CA GLY A 108 22.35 -8.93 -0.60
C GLY A 108 23.66 -8.70 -1.36
N LEU A 109 23.59 -8.19 -2.59
CA LEU A 109 24.75 -7.89 -3.43
C LEU A 109 25.40 -6.54 -3.10
N THR A 110 24.69 -5.66 -2.37
CA THR A 110 25.18 -4.33 -1.97
C THR A 110 24.82 -4.02 -0.53
N ASP A 111 25.69 -3.31 0.19
CA ASP A 111 25.48 -2.77 1.53
C ASP A 111 24.91 -1.33 1.41
N GLY A 112 23.64 -1.19 1.04
CA GLY A 112 22.93 0.08 0.97
C GLY A 112 21.91 0.29 2.09
N PRO A 113 21.23 1.46 2.14
CA PRO A 113 20.05 1.63 2.97
C PRO A 113 18.98 0.61 2.54
N PRO A 114 18.12 0.15 3.48
CA PRO A 114 17.12 -0.86 3.18
C PRO A 114 16.21 -0.36 2.05
N PRO A 115 16.03 -1.14 0.97
CA PRO A 115 15.08 -0.79 -0.07
C PRO A 115 13.67 -0.92 0.51
N GLU A 116 12.83 0.04 0.24
CA GLU A 116 11.41 -0.06 0.55
C GLU A 116 10.81 -1.28 -0.16
N HIS A 117 9.99 -2.04 0.53
CA HIS A 117 9.41 -3.30 0.04
C HIS A 117 8.76 -3.16 -1.34
N PHE A 118 7.99 -2.10 -1.55
CA PHE A 118 7.32 -1.84 -2.83
C PHE A 118 8.28 -1.47 -3.97
N ARG A 119 9.48 -0.97 -3.67
CA ARG A 119 10.48 -0.70 -4.70
C ARG A 119 11.03 -1.98 -5.31
N ILE A 120 11.19 -3.02 -4.48
CA ILE A 120 11.58 -4.35 -4.97
C ILE A 120 10.48 -4.92 -5.88
N ALA A 121 9.21 -4.76 -5.48
CA ALA A 121 8.09 -5.22 -6.28
C ALA A 121 7.98 -4.49 -7.63
N MET A 122 8.20 -3.18 -7.65
CA MET A 122 8.25 -2.40 -8.90
C MET A 122 9.43 -2.79 -9.77
N ALA A 123 10.62 -2.94 -9.19
CA ALA A 123 11.81 -3.36 -9.91
C ALA A 123 11.62 -4.76 -10.54
N THR A 124 10.91 -5.64 -9.81
CA THR A 124 10.52 -6.96 -10.32
C THR A 124 9.55 -6.84 -11.50
N LEU A 125 8.50 -6.02 -11.38
CA LEU A 125 7.54 -5.80 -12.46
C LEU A 125 8.22 -5.24 -13.71
N ASP A 126 9.07 -4.22 -13.56
CA ASP A 126 9.82 -3.63 -14.68
C ASP A 126 10.76 -4.65 -15.35
N LEU A 127 11.46 -5.47 -14.56
CA LEU A 127 12.33 -6.52 -15.09
C LEU A 127 11.53 -7.55 -15.89
N LEU A 128 10.42 -8.02 -15.34
CA LEU A 128 9.55 -9.00 -16.01
C LEU A 128 8.93 -8.41 -17.29
N SER A 129 8.49 -7.15 -17.25
CA SER A 129 7.95 -6.44 -18.41
C SER A 129 9.01 -6.23 -19.50
N GLU A 130 10.27 -5.96 -19.13
CA GLU A 130 11.40 -5.88 -20.07
C GLU A 130 11.67 -7.23 -20.75
N VAL A 131 11.68 -8.33 -19.98
CA VAL A 131 11.82 -9.68 -20.52
C VAL A 131 10.63 -10.04 -21.42
N ALA A 132 9.41 -9.69 -20.99
CA ALA A 132 8.19 -9.96 -21.75
C ALA A 132 8.06 -9.13 -23.04
N SER A 133 8.90 -8.09 -23.21
CA SER A 133 8.96 -7.35 -24.47
C SER A 133 9.55 -8.16 -25.63
N ASP A 134 10.43 -9.13 -25.34
CA ASP A 134 11.08 -9.98 -26.32
C ASP A 134 10.24 -11.23 -26.64
N ALA A 135 9.65 -11.86 -25.62
CA ALA A 135 8.79 -13.02 -25.76
C ALA A 135 7.82 -13.13 -24.58
N PRO A 136 6.57 -13.65 -24.78
CA PRO A 136 5.63 -13.86 -23.69
C PRO A 136 6.21 -14.69 -22.55
N LEU A 137 5.77 -14.43 -21.32
CA LEU A 137 6.37 -14.95 -20.11
C LEU A 137 5.37 -15.75 -19.27
N LEU A 138 5.74 -16.99 -18.92
CA LEU A 138 5.05 -17.76 -17.91
C LEU A 138 5.84 -17.79 -16.60
N LEU A 139 5.22 -17.28 -15.53
CA LEU A 139 5.74 -17.36 -14.16
C LEU A 139 5.05 -18.53 -13.44
N ILE A 140 5.82 -19.38 -12.80
CA ILE A 140 5.31 -20.48 -11.98
C ILE A 140 5.81 -20.34 -10.54
N ALA A 141 4.86 -20.25 -9.60
CA ALA A 141 5.11 -20.27 -8.17
C ALA A 141 4.57 -21.60 -7.59
N GLU A 142 5.43 -22.63 -7.52
CA GLU A 142 5.07 -23.93 -6.99
C GLU A 142 5.14 -23.93 -5.46
N ASP A 143 4.22 -24.63 -4.80
CA ASP A 143 4.08 -24.67 -3.34
C ASP A 143 4.19 -23.26 -2.71
N ALA A 144 3.50 -22.27 -3.29
CA ALA A 144 3.59 -20.85 -2.94
C ALA A 144 3.37 -20.57 -1.44
N HIS A 145 2.68 -21.43 -0.71
CA HIS A 145 2.49 -21.36 0.75
C HIS A 145 3.79 -21.61 1.55
N TRP A 146 4.86 -22.10 0.91
CA TRP A 146 6.19 -22.26 1.47
C TRP A 146 7.22 -21.28 0.92
N LEU A 147 6.87 -20.41 -0.02
CA LEU A 147 7.71 -19.29 -0.41
C LEU A 147 7.87 -18.33 0.76
N ASP A 148 9.01 -17.67 0.84
CA ASP A 148 9.23 -16.63 1.83
C ASP A 148 8.21 -15.47 1.66
N HIS A 149 7.80 -14.87 2.76
CA HIS A 149 6.80 -13.80 2.76
C HIS A 149 7.17 -12.63 1.84
N PRO A 150 8.41 -12.09 1.87
CA PRO A 150 8.80 -11.02 0.94
C PRO A 150 8.59 -11.38 -0.53
N THR A 151 8.90 -12.61 -0.93
CA THR A 151 8.64 -13.09 -2.31
C THR A 151 7.14 -13.12 -2.62
N THR A 152 6.31 -13.65 -1.71
CA THR A 152 4.85 -13.72 -1.95
C THR A 152 4.20 -12.34 -2.00
N ASP A 153 4.68 -11.37 -1.23
CA ASP A 153 4.24 -9.98 -1.30
C ASP A 153 4.57 -9.36 -2.66
N VAL A 154 5.80 -9.55 -3.13
CA VAL A 154 6.24 -9.07 -4.46
C VAL A 154 5.39 -9.70 -5.57
N LEU A 155 5.17 -11.03 -5.53
CA LEU A 155 4.37 -11.72 -6.53
C LEU A 155 2.90 -11.28 -6.49
N ALA A 156 2.33 -11.04 -5.32
CA ALA A 156 0.97 -10.52 -5.17
C ALA A 156 0.83 -9.10 -5.75
N PHE A 157 1.83 -8.25 -5.57
CA PHE A 157 1.87 -6.92 -6.17
C PHE A 157 1.95 -6.99 -7.71
N VAL A 158 2.86 -7.82 -8.23
CA VAL A 158 3.06 -8.03 -9.67
C VAL A 158 1.78 -8.59 -10.30
N ALA A 159 1.20 -9.64 -9.72
CA ALA A 159 0.02 -10.32 -10.23
C ALA A 159 -1.18 -9.40 -10.51
N ARG A 160 -1.38 -8.39 -9.66
CA ARG A 160 -2.46 -7.40 -9.81
C ARG A 160 -2.22 -6.38 -10.94
N ARG A 161 -1.05 -6.41 -11.58
CA ARG A 161 -0.61 -5.39 -12.57
C ARG A 161 -0.19 -5.97 -13.92
N LEU A 162 -0.47 -7.25 -14.15
CA LEU A 162 -0.08 -7.95 -15.39
C LEU A 162 -0.99 -7.68 -16.58
N GLU A 163 -2.14 -7.05 -16.40
CA GLU A 163 -3.20 -6.94 -17.40
C GLU A 163 -2.73 -6.44 -18.78
N SER A 164 -1.74 -5.54 -18.80
CA SER A 164 -1.20 -4.96 -20.05
C SER A 164 0.11 -5.60 -20.53
N ASP A 165 0.67 -6.53 -19.78
CA ASP A 165 1.92 -7.22 -20.11
C ASP A 165 1.65 -8.65 -20.57
N PRO A 166 2.38 -9.20 -21.56
CA PRO A 166 2.18 -10.59 -21.99
C PRO A 166 2.83 -11.55 -20.99
N ILE A 167 2.32 -11.53 -19.76
CA ILE A 167 2.82 -12.30 -18.62
C ILE A 167 1.64 -13.04 -17.99
N VAL A 168 1.78 -14.34 -17.80
CA VAL A 168 0.85 -15.15 -16.99
C VAL A 168 1.57 -15.66 -15.76
N LEU A 169 0.97 -15.47 -14.57
CA LEU A 169 1.44 -16.05 -13.32
C LEU A 169 0.52 -17.20 -12.90
N LEU A 170 1.08 -18.38 -12.74
CA LEU A 170 0.41 -19.54 -12.16
C LEU A 170 1.03 -19.86 -10.80
N ALA A 171 0.23 -19.82 -9.75
CA ALA A 171 0.67 -20.18 -8.42
C ALA A 171 -0.08 -21.41 -7.88
N ALA A 172 0.62 -22.32 -7.22
CA ALA A 172 0.00 -23.45 -6.53
C ALA A 172 0.09 -23.27 -5.02
N SER A 173 -1.05 -23.38 -4.33
CA SER A 173 -1.13 -23.30 -2.87
C SER A 173 -1.98 -24.41 -2.29
N ARG A 174 -1.74 -24.78 -1.03
CA ARG A 174 -2.58 -25.75 -0.30
C ARG A 174 -3.77 -25.05 0.34
N ASP A 175 -4.86 -25.82 0.48
CA ASP A 175 -6.01 -25.39 1.27
C ASP A 175 -5.61 -25.16 2.73
N GLY A 176 -6.22 -24.13 3.35
CA GLY A 176 -5.99 -23.80 4.78
C GLY A 176 -4.72 -22.98 5.08
N TYR A 177 -3.87 -22.70 4.09
CA TYR A 177 -2.72 -21.81 4.25
C TYR A 177 -3.05 -20.39 3.78
N ARG A 178 -2.74 -19.40 4.62
CA ARG A 178 -2.80 -17.98 4.28
C ARG A 178 -1.44 -17.51 3.74
N SER A 179 -1.47 -16.74 2.69
CA SER A 179 -0.28 -16.05 2.17
C SER A 179 -0.72 -14.77 1.44
N PRO A 180 0.15 -13.75 1.34
CA PRO A 180 -0.15 -12.53 0.60
C PRO A 180 -0.63 -12.78 -0.84
N LEU A 181 -0.08 -13.78 -1.49
CA LEU A 181 -0.48 -14.16 -2.84
C LEU A 181 -1.89 -14.78 -2.88
N ALA A 182 -2.25 -15.56 -1.85
CA ALA A 182 -3.58 -16.14 -1.72
C ALA A 182 -4.64 -15.11 -1.34
N ASP A 183 -4.25 -14.11 -0.53
CA ASP A 183 -5.15 -13.04 -0.06
C ASP A 183 -5.21 -11.85 -1.05
N ALA A 184 -4.49 -11.91 -2.18
CA ALA A 184 -4.37 -10.83 -3.17
C ALA A 184 -5.64 -10.58 -4.02
N GLY A 185 -6.71 -11.33 -3.82
CA GLY A 185 -7.95 -11.22 -4.61
C GLY A 185 -7.81 -11.72 -6.05
N LEU A 186 -6.83 -12.58 -6.33
CA LEU A 186 -6.60 -13.17 -7.64
C LEU A 186 -7.65 -14.25 -7.96
N PRO A 187 -7.92 -14.51 -9.25
CA PRO A 187 -8.73 -15.65 -9.65
C PRO A 187 -8.19 -16.95 -9.08
N GLU A 188 -9.05 -17.71 -8.38
CA GLU A 188 -8.70 -18.99 -7.80
C GLU A 188 -9.37 -20.14 -8.57
N HIS A 189 -8.61 -21.20 -8.81
CA HIS A 189 -9.15 -22.45 -9.33
C HIS A 189 -8.85 -23.59 -8.36
N ARG A 190 -9.90 -24.21 -7.83
CA ARG A 190 -9.77 -25.28 -6.84
C ARG A 190 -9.80 -26.64 -7.52
N LEU A 191 -8.70 -27.40 -7.36
CA LEU A 191 -8.61 -28.76 -7.86
C LEU A 191 -9.35 -29.73 -6.93
N GLY A 192 -10.34 -30.41 -7.47
CA GLY A 192 -11.07 -31.50 -6.78
C GLY A 192 -10.38 -32.86 -6.94
N ALA A 193 -10.94 -33.89 -6.28
CA ALA A 193 -10.56 -35.29 -6.45
C ALA A 193 -10.80 -35.73 -7.90
N LEU A 194 -10.04 -36.72 -8.36
CA LEU A 194 -10.32 -37.38 -9.64
C LEU A 194 -11.68 -38.09 -9.57
N ASP A 195 -12.38 -38.11 -10.69
CA ASP A 195 -13.58 -38.92 -10.84
C ASP A 195 -13.26 -40.43 -10.71
N PRO A 196 -14.22 -41.26 -10.35
CA PRO A 196 -13.98 -42.69 -10.12
C PRO A 196 -13.38 -43.45 -11.30
N ALA A 197 -13.69 -43.05 -12.54
CA ALA A 197 -13.15 -43.70 -13.74
C ALA A 197 -11.68 -43.33 -13.95
N SER A 198 -11.34 -42.03 -13.87
CA SER A 198 -9.96 -41.53 -13.94
C SER A 198 -9.09 -42.07 -12.81
N ALA A 199 -9.65 -42.18 -11.58
CA ALA A 199 -8.96 -42.74 -10.42
C ALA A 199 -8.63 -44.22 -10.62
N ALA A 200 -9.57 -45.03 -11.19
CA ALA A 200 -9.37 -46.42 -11.49
C ALA A 200 -8.28 -46.63 -12.56
N VAL A 201 -8.31 -45.82 -13.62
CA VAL A 201 -7.28 -45.88 -14.69
C VAL A 201 -5.89 -45.55 -14.14
N LEU A 202 -5.79 -44.53 -13.27
CA LEU A 202 -4.52 -44.11 -12.64
C LEU A 202 -3.97 -45.23 -11.73
N LEU A 203 -4.83 -45.85 -10.92
CA LEU A 203 -4.44 -46.96 -10.04
C LEU A 203 -3.96 -48.18 -10.85
N ASP A 204 -4.69 -48.56 -11.91
CA ASP A 204 -4.36 -49.70 -12.76
C ASP A 204 -3.04 -49.51 -13.54
N ALA A 205 -2.73 -48.22 -13.87
CA ALA A 205 -1.44 -47.86 -14.47
C ALA A 205 -0.29 -47.95 -13.46
N SER A 206 -0.56 -47.62 -12.18
CA SER A 206 0.46 -47.51 -11.13
C SER A 206 0.76 -48.87 -10.47
N ALA A 207 -0.19 -49.82 -10.45
CA ALA A 207 -0.04 -51.08 -9.74
C ALA A 207 -0.74 -52.24 -10.51
N ARG A 208 0.01 -52.99 -11.32
CA ARG A 208 -0.50 -54.03 -12.24
C ARG A 208 -0.86 -55.35 -11.60
N GLN A 209 -0.69 -55.58 -10.29
CA GLN A 209 -0.87 -56.87 -9.64
C GLN A 209 -1.69 -56.83 -8.33
N LEU A 210 -2.71 -55.99 -8.29
CA LEU A 210 -3.61 -55.88 -7.12
C LEU A 210 -4.75 -56.91 -7.27
N THR A 211 -5.11 -57.54 -6.13
CA THR A 211 -6.38 -58.29 -6.05
C THR A 211 -7.57 -57.31 -6.14
N LEU A 212 -8.73 -57.80 -6.54
CA LEU A 212 -9.95 -56.99 -6.64
C LEU A 212 -10.32 -56.32 -5.29
N ALA A 213 -10.09 -57.04 -4.17
CA ALA A 213 -10.33 -56.52 -2.83
C ALA A 213 -9.36 -55.38 -2.46
N GLU A 214 -8.08 -55.54 -2.72
CA GLU A 214 -7.06 -54.50 -2.50
C GLU A 214 -7.31 -53.29 -3.37
N ARG A 215 -7.63 -53.52 -4.65
CA ARG A 215 -7.97 -52.46 -5.59
C ARG A 215 -9.14 -51.59 -5.08
N ASN A 216 -10.24 -52.22 -4.69
CA ASN A 216 -11.41 -51.49 -4.19
C ASN A 216 -11.14 -50.77 -2.87
N ARG A 217 -10.35 -51.39 -1.98
CA ARG A 217 -9.90 -50.74 -0.72
C ARG A 217 -9.08 -49.51 -1.01
N ILE A 218 -8.08 -49.56 -1.90
CA ILE A 218 -7.20 -48.42 -2.24
C ILE A 218 -8.01 -47.32 -2.91
N LEU A 219 -8.91 -47.62 -3.83
CA LEU A 219 -9.79 -46.62 -4.45
C LEU A 219 -10.64 -45.91 -3.42
N HIS A 220 -11.18 -46.65 -2.45
CA HIS A 220 -11.96 -46.06 -1.37
C HIS A 220 -11.09 -45.20 -0.41
N GLU A 221 -9.93 -45.68 -0.02
CA GLU A 221 -9.01 -45.01 0.89
C GLU A 221 -8.35 -43.80 0.25
N ALA A 222 -8.03 -43.84 -1.02
CA ALA A 222 -7.44 -42.72 -1.76
C ALA A 222 -8.43 -41.60 -2.03
N ALA A 223 -9.75 -41.87 -2.03
CA ALA A 223 -10.83 -40.92 -2.28
C ALA A 223 -10.57 -40.04 -3.51
N GLY A 224 -10.00 -40.56 -4.59
CA GLY A 224 -9.67 -39.86 -5.82
C GLY A 224 -8.43 -38.96 -5.74
N ASN A 225 -7.65 -39.03 -4.66
CA ASN A 225 -6.39 -38.28 -4.57
C ASN A 225 -5.28 -38.98 -5.38
N PRO A 226 -4.70 -38.35 -6.42
CA PRO A 226 -3.72 -39.01 -7.31
C PRO A 226 -2.48 -39.55 -6.59
N LEU A 227 -1.93 -38.77 -5.61
CA LEU A 227 -0.75 -39.19 -4.85
C LEU A 227 -1.04 -40.45 -4.04
N ALA A 228 -2.21 -40.49 -3.39
CA ALA A 228 -2.62 -41.69 -2.64
C ALA A 228 -2.83 -42.91 -3.53
N LEU A 229 -3.38 -42.75 -4.73
CA LEU A 229 -3.54 -43.81 -5.71
C LEU A 229 -2.19 -44.38 -6.15
N ILE A 230 -1.13 -43.58 -6.20
CA ILE A 230 0.22 -44.04 -6.58
C ILE A 230 0.97 -44.62 -5.37
N GLU A 231 0.88 -44.00 -4.19
CA GLU A 231 1.71 -44.35 -3.03
C GLU A 231 1.15 -45.44 -2.13
N LEU A 232 -0.19 -45.57 -1.98
CA LEU A 232 -0.78 -46.61 -1.12
C LEU A 232 -0.53 -48.04 -1.64
N PRO A 233 -0.55 -48.36 -2.95
CA PRO A 233 -0.16 -49.64 -3.44
C PRO A 233 1.28 -50.04 -3.11
N LEU A 234 2.23 -49.06 -3.22
CA LEU A 234 3.64 -49.28 -2.92
C LEU A 234 3.88 -49.56 -1.42
N ALA A 235 3.08 -48.93 -0.56
CA ALA A 235 3.12 -49.16 0.89
C ALA A 235 2.51 -50.54 1.25
N ALA A 236 1.39 -50.90 0.64
CA ALA A 236 0.70 -52.19 0.86
C ALA A 236 1.58 -53.38 0.47
N ALA A 237 2.29 -53.31 -0.66
CA ALA A 237 3.18 -54.37 -1.14
C ALA A 237 4.33 -54.73 -0.16
N ARG A 238 4.69 -53.83 0.75
CA ARG A 238 5.74 -54.03 1.77
C ARG A 238 5.23 -54.46 3.14
N LEU A 239 3.91 -54.30 3.41
CA LEU A 239 3.28 -54.57 4.70
C LEU A 239 2.67 -56.03 4.77
N THR A 240 3.12 -56.97 3.97
CA THR A 240 2.62 -58.34 3.95
C THR A 240 2.81 -59.17 5.23
N ASN A 241 3.25 -58.53 6.33
CA ASN A 241 3.34 -59.13 7.66
C ASN A 241 2.58 -58.34 8.72
N GLY A 242 1.30 -58.61 8.85
CA GLY A 242 0.55 -58.63 10.11
C GLY A 242 0.48 -57.34 10.94
N ALA A 243 0.08 -56.21 10.42
CA ALA A 243 -0.19 -55.03 11.23
C ALA A 243 -1.68 -54.62 11.17
N SER A 244 -2.24 -54.37 12.36
CA SER A 244 -3.62 -54.00 12.64
C SER A 244 -4.15 -52.86 11.76
N GLU A 245 -5.46 -52.91 11.47
CA GLU A 245 -6.20 -51.85 10.81
C GLU A 245 -6.04 -50.49 11.53
N PRO A 246 -5.54 -49.45 10.87
CA PRO A 246 -5.57 -48.12 11.46
C PRO A 246 -7.01 -47.56 11.34
N GLY A 247 -7.53 -47.01 12.41
CA GLY A 247 -8.78 -46.25 12.44
C GLY A 247 -8.78 -45.08 11.43
N PRO A 248 -9.89 -44.33 11.29
CA PRO A 248 -10.06 -43.30 10.28
C PRO A 248 -9.14 -42.12 10.55
N LEU A 249 -7.95 -42.14 9.95
CA LEU A 249 -6.98 -41.04 9.98
C LEU A 249 -7.13 -40.14 8.75
N PRO A 250 -6.81 -38.85 8.86
CA PRO A 250 -6.69 -37.94 7.71
C PRO A 250 -5.73 -38.53 6.66
N LEU A 251 -6.03 -38.29 5.39
CA LEU A 251 -5.21 -38.81 4.27
C LEU A 251 -3.73 -38.41 4.36
N THR A 252 -3.46 -37.16 4.79
CA THR A 252 -2.10 -36.66 4.98
C THR A 252 -1.30 -37.45 6.01
N GLU A 253 -1.93 -37.85 7.13
CA GLU A 253 -1.27 -38.69 8.16
C GLU A 253 -1.01 -40.09 7.66
N ARG A 254 -1.91 -40.63 6.85
CA ARG A 254 -1.71 -41.97 6.20
C ARG A 254 -0.53 -41.96 5.24
N LEU A 255 -0.42 -40.93 4.41
CA LEU A 255 0.72 -40.73 3.51
C LEU A 255 2.04 -40.50 4.28
N GLU A 256 2.02 -39.70 5.31
CA GLU A 256 3.20 -39.48 6.17
C GLU A 256 3.66 -40.80 6.83
N ARG A 257 2.74 -41.64 7.30
CA ARG A 257 3.07 -42.99 7.82
C ARG A 257 3.63 -43.93 6.75
N ALA A 258 3.07 -43.91 5.55
CA ALA A 258 3.58 -44.68 4.42
C ALA A 258 5.02 -44.25 4.07
N PHE A 259 5.28 -42.96 4.02
CA PHE A 259 6.63 -42.44 3.81
C PHE A 259 7.59 -42.77 4.97
N ALA A 260 7.12 -42.66 6.21
CA ALA A 260 7.90 -43.00 7.40
C ALA A 260 8.31 -44.50 7.39
N ALA A 261 7.40 -45.39 7.05
CA ALA A 261 7.69 -46.81 6.89
C ALA A 261 8.74 -47.07 5.79
N ARG A 262 8.67 -46.32 4.68
CA ARG A 262 9.63 -46.42 3.57
C ARG A 262 11.03 -45.94 3.99
N VAL A 263 11.10 -44.85 4.74
CA VAL A 263 12.36 -44.29 5.30
C VAL A 263 12.97 -45.23 6.34
N SER A 264 12.15 -45.87 7.21
CA SER A 264 12.65 -46.76 8.26
C SER A 264 13.33 -48.01 7.73
N GLY A 265 13.01 -48.42 6.48
CA GLY A 265 13.64 -49.57 5.79
C GLY A 265 15.02 -49.27 5.15
N LEU A 266 15.49 -48.01 5.21
CA LEU A 266 16.79 -47.61 4.64
C LEU A 266 17.96 -47.85 5.63
N PRO A 267 19.20 -47.94 5.13
CA PRO A 267 20.40 -47.99 5.97
C PRO A 267 20.46 -46.81 6.94
N GLU A 268 21.13 -47.00 8.09
CA GLU A 268 21.19 -46.03 9.17
C GLU A 268 21.84 -44.71 8.72
N GLU A 269 22.94 -44.80 7.97
CA GLU A 269 23.65 -43.63 7.43
C GLU A 269 22.75 -42.86 6.43
N THR A 270 22.02 -43.58 5.58
CA THR A 270 21.05 -42.97 4.65
C THR A 270 19.95 -42.24 5.40
N ARG A 271 19.41 -42.82 6.46
CA ARG A 271 18.39 -42.18 7.33
C ARG A 271 18.93 -40.94 8.02
N LEU A 272 20.19 -40.99 8.48
CA LEU A 272 20.87 -39.85 9.07
C LEU A 272 21.00 -38.69 8.03
N LEU A 273 21.48 -38.98 6.85
CA LEU A 273 21.63 -37.99 5.78
C LEU A 273 20.28 -37.39 5.36
N LEU A 274 19.22 -38.20 5.30
CA LEU A 274 17.87 -37.71 5.06
C LEU A 274 17.37 -36.80 6.19
N LEU A 275 17.69 -37.09 7.45
CA LEU A 275 17.35 -36.23 8.58
C LEU A 275 18.10 -34.90 8.52
N VAL A 276 19.39 -34.93 8.18
CA VAL A 276 20.17 -33.72 7.94
C VAL A 276 19.56 -32.89 6.82
N ALA A 277 19.27 -33.49 5.68
CA ALA A 277 18.61 -32.82 4.54
C ALA A 277 17.22 -32.27 4.92
N ALA A 278 16.47 -32.97 5.78
CA ALA A 278 15.16 -32.51 6.24
C ALA A 278 15.21 -31.30 7.18
N LEU A 279 16.28 -31.15 7.94
CA LEU A 279 16.51 -30.05 8.88
C LEU A 279 17.38 -28.92 8.32
N ASN A 280 18.12 -29.17 7.24
CA ASN A 280 18.91 -28.16 6.53
C ASN A 280 18.01 -27.16 5.80
N ASP A 281 18.36 -25.88 5.82
CA ASP A 281 17.63 -24.80 5.14
C ASP A 281 18.09 -24.62 3.66
N GLY A 282 18.89 -25.52 3.12
CA GLY A 282 19.35 -25.56 1.75
C GLY A 282 19.33 -26.97 1.18
N ASP A 283 19.50 -27.11 -0.12
CA ASP A 283 19.50 -28.39 -0.85
C ASP A 283 20.91 -28.87 -1.26
N HIS A 284 21.96 -28.19 -0.85
CA HIS A 284 23.33 -28.54 -1.21
C HIS A 284 23.81 -29.86 -0.59
N ALA A 285 24.11 -30.85 -1.44
CA ALA A 285 24.60 -32.15 -1.01
C ALA A 285 25.86 -32.04 -0.13
N SER A 286 26.78 -31.11 -0.43
CA SER A 286 27.99 -30.90 0.35
C SER A 286 27.74 -30.48 1.81
N GLU A 287 26.69 -29.72 2.08
CA GLU A 287 26.30 -29.34 3.43
C GLU A 287 25.72 -30.56 4.20
N VAL A 288 24.85 -31.32 3.51
CA VAL A 288 24.23 -32.53 4.06
C VAL A 288 25.30 -33.56 4.42
N LEU A 289 26.25 -33.80 3.54
CA LEU A 289 27.35 -34.76 3.78
C LEU A 289 28.28 -34.30 4.90
N ARG A 290 28.65 -33.01 4.95
CA ARG A 290 29.53 -32.47 6.03
C ARG A 290 28.83 -32.57 7.37
N ALA A 291 27.59 -32.11 7.49
CA ALA A 291 26.87 -32.17 8.77
C ALA A 291 26.56 -33.61 9.16
N GLY A 292 26.21 -34.48 8.23
CA GLY A 292 26.04 -35.92 8.45
C GLY A 292 27.33 -36.58 8.99
N SER A 293 28.50 -36.24 8.40
CA SER A 293 29.79 -36.74 8.84
C SER A 293 30.16 -36.30 10.26
N VAL A 294 29.80 -35.07 10.65
CA VAL A 294 29.95 -34.57 12.02
C VAL A 294 29.12 -35.41 12.99
N VAL A 295 27.85 -35.71 12.65
CA VAL A 295 26.97 -36.50 13.52
C VAL A 295 27.42 -37.97 13.62
N ALA A 296 27.85 -38.54 12.50
CA ALA A 296 28.31 -39.94 12.42
C ALA A 296 29.70 -40.15 13.05
N GLY A 297 30.50 -39.09 13.15
CA GLY A 297 31.94 -39.22 13.54
C GLY A 297 32.83 -39.86 12.48
N THR A 298 32.35 -40.07 11.29
CA THR A 298 33.05 -40.68 10.13
C THR A 298 32.70 -39.89 8.86
N VAL A 299 33.59 -39.97 7.86
CA VAL A 299 33.34 -39.32 6.56
C VAL A 299 32.24 -40.11 5.83
N LEU A 300 31.15 -39.39 5.52
CA LEU A 300 30.02 -39.89 4.72
C LEU A 300 30.15 -39.38 3.31
N ASP A 301 29.95 -40.24 2.30
CA ASP A 301 30.01 -39.89 0.88
C ASP A 301 28.61 -39.86 0.24
N PHE A 302 28.59 -39.42 -1.03
CA PHE A 302 27.38 -39.21 -1.77
C PHE A 302 26.62 -40.53 -2.09
N ASP A 303 27.36 -41.64 -2.20
CA ASP A 303 26.77 -42.96 -2.57
C ASP A 303 25.81 -43.45 -1.48
N LEU A 304 25.96 -42.99 -0.24
CA LEU A 304 25.02 -43.32 0.85
C LEU A 304 23.63 -42.72 0.67
N LEU A 305 23.45 -41.82 -0.25
CA LEU A 305 22.14 -41.26 -0.62
C LEU A 305 21.44 -42.06 -1.73
N VAL A 306 22.16 -42.88 -2.49
CA VAL A 306 21.60 -43.68 -3.60
C VAL A 306 20.42 -44.54 -3.14
N PRO A 307 20.44 -45.25 -1.98
CA PRO A 307 19.30 -46.02 -1.52
C PRO A 307 18.01 -45.21 -1.32
N ALA A 308 18.17 -43.93 -0.99
CA ALA A 308 17.04 -43.02 -0.84
C ALA A 308 16.47 -42.57 -2.19
N ALA A 309 17.31 -42.42 -3.20
CA ALA A 309 16.89 -42.16 -4.59
C ALA A 309 16.19 -43.38 -5.20
N ASP A 310 16.77 -44.56 -5.04
CA ASP A 310 16.16 -45.85 -5.50
C ASP A 310 14.80 -46.10 -4.83
N ALA A 311 14.67 -45.67 -3.56
CA ALA A 311 13.38 -45.71 -2.85
C ALA A 311 12.44 -44.56 -3.25
N ALA A 312 12.76 -43.74 -4.23
CA ALA A 312 11.99 -42.59 -4.68
C ALA A 312 11.62 -41.60 -3.56
N ILE A 313 12.52 -41.38 -2.60
CA ILE A 313 12.38 -40.46 -1.47
C ILE A 313 12.98 -39.11 -1.82
N VAL A 314 14.15 -39.11 -2.47
CA VAL A 314 14.85 -37.91 -2.90
C VAL A 314 15.17 -37.98 -4.40
N GLU A 315 15.36 -36.82 -4.99
CA GLU A 315 16.01 -36.63 -6.29
C GLU A 315 17.43 -36.17 -6.01
N LEU A 316 18.39 -36.82 -6.64
CA LEU A 316 19.81 -36.51 -6.51
C LEU A 316 20.34 -35.91 -7.79
N ASP A 317 21.07 -34.82 -7.64
CA ASP A 317 21.96 -34.28 -8.64
C ASP A 317 23.35 -34.19 -7.99
N LEU A 318 24.43 -34.07 -8.78
CA LEU A 318 25.81 -33.98 -8.29
C LEU A 318 26.04 -32.93 -7.19
N ARG A 319 25.16 -31.96 -7.07
CA ARG A 319 25.26 -30.85 -6.13
C ARG A 319 24.09 -30.73 -5.16
N THR A 320 22.96 -31.36 -5.45
CA THR A 320 21.71 -31.15 -4.68
C THR A 320 21.03 -32.43 -4.26
N VAL A 321 20.36 -32.35 -3.11
CA VAL A 321 19.52 -33.42 -2.54
C VAL A 321 18.14 -32.83 -2.30
N ARG A 322 17.14 -33.24 -3.07
CA ARG A 322 15.78 -32.72 -2.98
C ARG A 322 14.79 -33.81 -2.63
N PHE A 323 13.93 -33.56 -1.65
CA PHE A 323 12.81 -34.47 -1.40
C PHE A 323 11.81 -34.42 -2.55
N ARG A 324 11.39 -35.57 -3.04
CA ARG A 324 10.41 -35.66 -4.14
C ARG A 324 9.04 -35.10 -3.76
N HIS A 325 8.73 -35.10 -2.46
CA HIS A 325 7.49 -34.49 -1.96
C HIS A 325 7.69 -33.92 -0.56
N PRO A 326 7.11 -32.72 -0.24
CA PRO A 326 7.23 -32.10 1.08
C PRO A 326 6.74 -32.98 2.24
N LEU A 327 5.74 -33.84 2.03
CA LEU A 327 5.27 -34.79 3.06
C LEU A 327 6.35 -35.80 3.45
N ILE A 328 7.27 -36.17 2.57
CA ILE A 328 8.40 -37.05 2.90
C ILE A 328 9.34 -36.35 3.86
N ARG A 329 9.66 -35.07 3.58
CA ARG A 329 10.50 -34.24 4.46
C ARG A 329 9.85 -34.10 5.84
N SER A 330 8.54 -33.86 5.90
CA SER A 330 7.76 -33.77 7.13
C SER A 330 7.82 -35.10 7.92
N ALA A 331 7.59 -36.23 7.24
CA ALA A 331 7.65 -37.55 7.85
C ALA A 331 9.05 -37.89 8.43
N VAL A 332 10.12 -37.58 7.70
CA VAL A 332 11.51 -37.75 8.19
C VAL A 332 11.76 -36.94 9.46
N ARG A 333 11.33 -35.68 9.48
CA ARG A 333 11.51 -34.79 10.63
C ARG A 333 10.69 -35.18 11.84
N GLN A 334 9.44 -35.61 11.64
CA GLN A 334 8.54 -36.02 12.74
C GLN A 334 8.95 -37.34 13.37
N ASN A 335 9.44 -38.29 12.58
CA ASN A 335 9.92 -39.58 13.07
C ASN A 335 11.24 -39.52 13.85
N ALA A 336 12.02 -38.47 13.68
CA ALA A 336 13.27 -38.29 14.40
C ALA A 336 13.02 -37.93 15.88
N SER A 337 13.70 -38.60 16.79
CA SER A 337 13.67 -38.25 18.21
C SER A 337 14.28 -36.89 18.51
N VAL A 338 13.88 -36.28 19.61
CA VAL A 338 14.44 -34.98 20.07
C VAL A 338 15.97 -35.01 20.12
N PRO A 339 16.64 -36.04 20.71
CA PRO A 339 18.11 -36.12 20.70
C PRO A 339 18.73 -36.19 19.31
N GLN A 340 18.11 -36.89 18.36
CA GLN A 340 18.60 -36.95 17.00
C GLN A 340 18.51 -35.57 16.30
N ARG A 341 17.37 -34.90 16.40
CA ARG A 341 17.22 -33.53 15.84
C ARG A 341 18.22 -32.57 16.45
N ARG A 342 18.44 -32.67 17.77
CA ARG A 342 19.39 -31.81 18.47
C ARG A 342 20.82 -31.99 17.94
N ARG A 343 21.31 -33.24 17.80
CA ARG A 343 22.64 -33.53 17.23
C ARG A 343 22.79 -33.00 15.82
N VAL A 344 21.74 -33.09 15.00
CA VAL A 344 21.76 -32.56 13.63
C VAL A 344 21.83 -31.02 13.65
N HIS A 345 21.04 -30.35 14.49
CA HIS A 345 21.12 -28.89 14.59
C HIS A 345 22.51 -28.42 15.08
N GLU A 346 23.15 -29.15 16.01
CA GLU A 346 24.52 -28.87 16.44
C GLU A 346 25.51 -28.98 15.27
N ALA A 347 25.43 -30.06 14.49
CA ALA A 347 26.28 -30.27 13.33
C ALA A 347 26.06 -29.22 12.21
N LEU A 348 24.80 -28.85 11.93
CA LEU A 348 24.49 -27.81 10.96
C LEU A 348 25.00 -26.45 11.44
N ALA A 349 24.86 -26.13 12.72
CA ALA A 349 25.43 -24.89 13.31
C ALA A 349 26.95 -24.80 13.17
N GLN A 350 27.66 -25.93 13.20
CA GLN A 350 29.10 -26.00 12.95
C GLN A 350 29.42 -25.90 11.45
N THR A 351 28.63 -26.55 10.61
CA THR A 351 28.88 -26.63 9.15
C THR A 351 28.63 -25.34 8.42
N LEU A 352 27.68 -24.53 8.91
CA LEU A 352 27.23 -23.28 8.29
C LEU A 352 27.97 -22.03 8.83
N GLU A 353 29.23 -22.13 9.18
CA GLU A 353 30.03 -20.98 9.70
C GLU A 353 30.07 -19.78 8.74
N ALA A 354 30.07 -20.04 7.44
CA ALA A 354 30.11 -19.01 6.41
C ALA A 354 28.76 -18.31 6.20
N ASP A 355 27.66 -18.86 6.73
CA ASP A 355 26.30 -18.30 6.62
C ASP A 355 25.72 -18.01 8.01
N PRO A 356 26.02 -16.84 8.59
CA PRO A 356 25.60 -16.51 9.94
C PRO A 356 24.07 -16.42 10.09
N ASP A 357 23.33 -16.10 9.01
CA ASP A 357 21.89 -15.96 9.04
C ASP A 357 21.19 -17.33 9.16
N ARG A 358 21.66 -18.35 8.47
CA ARG A 358 21.15 -19.73 8.60
C ARG A 358 21.66 -20.40 9.89
N ARG A 359 22.93 -20.23 10.20
CA ARG A 359 23.57 -20.79 11.39
C ARG A 359 22.84 -20.42 12.69
N VAL A 360 22.45 -19.16 12.83
CA VAL A 360 21.83 -18.69 14.09
C VAL A 360 20.50 -19.37 14.38
N TRP A 361 19.72 -19.75 13.35
CA TRP A 361 18.47 -20.48 13.53
C TRP A 361 18.71 -21.90 14.07
N HIS A 362 19.75 -22.57 13.61
CA HIS A 362 20.13 -23.87 14.17
C HIS A 362 20.61 -23.74 15.61
N ARG A 363 21.39 -22.71 15.95
CA ARG A 363 21.76 -22.43 17.34
C ARG A 363 20.53 -22.15 18.22
N ALA A 364 19.62 -21.32 17.75
CA ALA A 364 18.39 -20.97 18.46
C ALA A 364 17.46 -22.18 18.68
N ALA A 365 17.48 -23.19 17.78
CA ALA A 365 16.71 -24.41 17.92
C ALA A 365 17.22 -25.32 19.06
N LEU A 366 18.47 -25.14 19.53
CA LEU A 366 19.07 -25.90 20.59
C LEU A 366 18.76 -25.37 22.01
N ILE A 367 18.24 -24.13 22.06
CA ILE A 367 18.14 -23.37 23.31
C ILE A 367 16.71 -23.37 23.84
N THR A 368 16.59 -23.71 25.12
CA THR A 368 15.39 -23.57 25.93
C THR A 368 15.68 -22.59 27.08
N GLY A 369 15.08 -21.40 27.04
CA GLY A 369 15.30 -20.33 28.01
C GLY A 369 16.16 -19.19 27.49
N ALA A 370 16.56 -18.27 28.37
CA ALA A 370 17.32 -17.09 28.01
C ALA A 370 18.76 -17.43 27.60
N HIS A 371 19.25 -16.81 26.55
CA HIS A 371 20.62 -16.93 26.05
C HIS A 371 20.98 -15.70 25.22
N GLU A 372 21.53 -14.70 25.88
CA GLU A 372 21.70 -13.36 25.32
C GLU A 372 22.61 -13.32 24.07
N ASP A 373 23.70 -14.13 24.02
CA ASP A 373 24.60 -14.17 22.87
C ASP A 373 23.86 -14.59 21.59
N VAL A 374 22.96 -15.60 21.68
CA VAL A 374 22.15 -16.05 20.52
C VAL A 374 21.04 -15.05 20.21
N ALA A 375 20.49 -14.39 21.21
CA ALA A 375 19.54 -13.32 21.04
C ALA A 375 20.16 -12.14 20.24
N LEU A 376 21.40 -11.75 20.57
CA LEU A 376 22.16 -10.72 19.84
C LEU A 376 22.47 -11.14 18.40
N GLU A 377 22.83 -12.40 18.17
CA GLU A 377 23.05 -12.92 16.81
C GLU A 377 21.75 -12.89 15.98
N LEU A 378 20.60 -13.27 16.56
CA LEU A 378 19.28 -13.19 15.92
C LEU A 378 18.88 -11.73 15.64
N GLU A 379 19.14 -10.82 16.57
CA GLU A 379 18.92 -9.38 16.36
C GLU A 379 19.76 -8.87 15.19
N GLY A 380 21.01 -9.34 15.09
CA GLY A 380 21.90 -9.06 13.96
C GLY A 380 21.34 -9.57 12.64
N ALA A 381 20.82 -10.81 12.60
CA ALA A 381 20.15 -11.38 11.44
C ALA A 381 18.87 -10.58 11.07
N GLY A 382 18.08 -10.19 12.08
CA GLY A 382 16.91 -9.33 11.88
C GLY A 382 17.27 -7.97 11.25
N ARG A 383 18.34 -7.33 11.73
CA ARG A 383 18.84 -6.07 11.13
C ARG A 383 19.32 -6.25 9.70
N ARG A 384 19.97 -7.36 9.37
CA ARG A 384 20.38 -7.68 7.98
C ARG A 384 19.16 -7.93 7.09
N ALA A 385 18.17 -8.67 7.57
CA ALA A 385 16.91 -8.89 6.87
C ALA A 385 16.16 -7.56 6.61
N HIS A 386 16.09 -6.68 7.61
CA HIS A 386 15.50 -5.34 7.46
C HIS A 386 16.24 -4.52 6.40
N ARG A 387 17.58 -4.51 6.39
CA ARG A 387 18.38 -3.82 5.36
C ARG A 387 18.11 -4.35 3.95
N ARG A 388 17.69 -5.60 3.80
CA ARG A 388 17.26 -6.20 2.52
C ARG A 388 15.81 -5.90 2.18
N GLY A 389 15.06 -5.20 3.04
CA GLY A 389 13.63 -4.93 2.89
C GLY A 389 12.72 -6.11 3.28
N ALA A 390 13.27 -7.15 3.92
CA ALA A 390 12.53 -8.34 4.30
C ALA A 390 11.94 -8.22 5.72
N LEU A 391 10.94 -7.35 5.87
CA LEU A 391 10.35 -6.98 7.16
C LEU A 391 9.82 -8.19 7.94
N HIS A 392 9.13 -9.15 7.30
CA HIS A 392 8.61 -10.34 7.96
C HIS A 392 9.71 -11.22 8.54
N VAL A 393 10.84 -11.37 7.81
CA VAL A 393 11.99 -12.12 8.31
C VAL A 393 12.64 -11.42 9.49
N ALA A 394 12.75 -10.08 9.43
CA ALA A 394 13.26 -9.26 10.51
C ALA A 394 12.39 -9.37 11.78
N ILE A 395 11.06 -9.28 11.62
CA ILE A 395 10.09 -9.48 12.71
C ILE A 395 10.24 -10.87 13.34
N THR A 396 10.34 -11.92 12.52
CA THR A 396 10.48 -13.29 12.98
C THR A 396 11.78 -13.49 13.78
N ALA A 397 12.88 -12.93 13.29
CA ALA A 397 14.19 -13.02 13.96
C ALA A 397 14.20 -12.24 15.30
N LEU A 398 13.64 -11.01 15.30
CA LEU A 398 13.57 -10.19 16.51
C LEU A 398 12.63 -10.77 17.57
N ARG A 399 11.50 -11.37 17.16
CA ARG A 399 10.61 -12.10 18.09
C ARG A 399 11.33 -13.25 18.74
N ARG A 400 12.04 -14.06 17.95
CA ARG A 400 12.82 -15.17 18.51
C ARG A 400 13.96 -14.66 19.39
N ALA A 401 14.61 -13.54 19.03
CA ALA A 401 15.59 -12.88 19.87
C ALA A 401 14.99 -12.46 21.22
N ALA A 402 13.82 -11.85 21.22
CA ALA A 402 13.12 -11.44 22.44
C ALA A 402 12.74 -12.64 23.34
N GLU A 403 12.36 -13.79 22.76
CA GLU A 403 12.09 -15.03 23.51
C GLU A 403 13.33 -15.57 24.23
N LEU A 404 14.51 -15.37 23.63
CA LEU A 404 15.81 -15.82 24.17
C LEU A 404 16.55 -14.74 24.98
N SER A 405 15.95 -13.55 25.11
CA SER A 405 16.55 -12.41 25.79
C SER A 405 16.53 -12.52 27.32
N ASP A 406 17.54 -11.95 27.93
CA ASP A 406 17.46 -11.55 29.32
C ASP A 406 16.36 -10.50 29.54
N PRO A 407 15.72 -10.46 30.72
CA PRO A 407 14.57 -9.57 30.97
C PRO A 407 14.84 -8.09 30.65
N GLU A 408 16.06 -7.60 30.87
CA GLU A 408 16.45 -6.21 30.63
C GLU A 408 16.53 -5.81 29.16
N HIS A 409 16.75 -6.76 28.22
CA HIS A 409 16.86 -6.49 26.79
C HIS A 409 15.60 -6.84 25.99
N ARG A 410 14.71 -7.64 26.62
CA ARG A 410 13.51 -8.15 25.96
C ARG A 410 12.58 -7.05 25.48
N GLY A 411 12.34 -6.03 26.34
CA GLY A 411 11.43 -4.92 26.03
C GLY A 411 11.84 -4.17 24.77
N ARG A 412 13.11 -3.81 24.65
CA ARG A 412 13.66 -3.10 23.48
C ARG A 412 13.46 -3.90 22.18
N ARG A 413 13.68 -5.22 22.20
CA ARG A 413 13.48 -6.07 21.01
C ARG A 413 12.03 -6.20 20.62
N LEU A 414 11.11 -6.29 21.60
CA LEU A 414 9.67 -6.29 21.34
C LEU A 414 9.18 -4.97 20.71
N LEU A 415 9.72 -3.85 21.18
CA LEU A 415 9.42 -2.53 20.59
C LEU A 415 9.93 -2.43 19.14
N ALA A 416 11.12 -2.94 18.86
CA ALA A 416 11.64 -3.01 17.50
C ALA A 416 10.74 -3.87 16.58
N VAL A 417 10.19 -4.98 17.09
CA VAL A 417 9.16 -5.74 16.35
C VAL A 417 7.92 -4.92 16.12
N GLY A 418 7.46 -4.15 17.11
CA GLY A 418 6.29 -3.27 17.00
C GLY A 418 6.46 -2.19 15.93
N GLU A 419 7.62 -1.54 15.87
CA GLU A 419 7.92 -0.56 14.81
C GLU A 419 7.89 -1.19 13.42
N LEU A 420 8.54 -2.34 13.24
CA LEU A 420 8.54 -3.06 11.95
C LEU A 420 7.14 -3.55 11.56
N ALA A 421 6.31 -3.98 12.52
CA ALA A 421 4.94 -4.38 12.26
C ALA A 421 4.08 -3.21 11.75
N VAL A 422 4.26 -2.02 12.32
CA VAL A 422 3.60 -0.80 11.85
C VAL A 422 4.12 -0.40 10.47
N GLU A 423 5.43 -0.49 10.22
CA GLU A 423 6.04 -0.22 8.91
C GLU A 423 5.49 -1.18 7.83
N LEU A 424 5.27 -2.43 8.20
CA LEU A 424 4.68 -3.47 7.33
C LEU A 424 3.19 -3.24 7.04
N GLY A 425 2.50 -2.37 7.81
CA GLY A 425 1.06 -2.17 7.73
C GLY A 425 0.24 -3.28 8.43
N GLN A 426 0.85 -4.00 9.37
CA GLN A 426 0.21 -5.06 10.17
C GLN A 426 0.19 -4.69 11.66
N PRO A 427 -0.56 -3.66 12.07
CA PRO A 427 -0.58 -3.16 13.43
C PRO A 427 -1.07 -4.18 14.46
N GLU A 428 -1.87 -5.16 14.03
CA GLU A 428 -2.36 -6.27 14.87
C GLU A 428 -1.23 -7.16 15.43
N LEU A 429 -0.07 -7.19 14.76
CA LEU A 429 1.11 -7.93 15.28
C LEU A 429 1.78 -7.20 16.44
N ALA A 430 1.67 -5.88 16.50
CA ALA A 430 2.33 -5.06 17.53
C ALA A 430 1.54 -5.03 18.85
N ALA A 431 0.20 -5.03 18.80
CA ALA A 431 -0.65 -4.89 19.99
C ALA A 431 -0.35 -5.93 21.11
N PRO A 432 -0.21 -7.25 20.84
CA PRO A 432 0.13 -8.22 21.89
C PRO A 432 1.55 -8.06 22.46
N LEU A 433 2.44 -7.35 21.75
CA LEU A 433 3.84 -7.17 22.17
C LEU A 433 3.96 -6.01 23.16
N LEU A 434 3.18 -4.97 23.00
CA LEU A 434 3.19 -3.80 23.87
C LEU A 434 2.81 -4.16 25.31
N SER A 435 1.91 -5.11 25.51
CA SER A 435 1.52 -5.58 26.86
C SER A 435 2.66 -6.29 27.62
N GLN A 436 3.74 -6.65 26.93
CA GLN A 436 4.93 -7.29 27.53
C GLN A 436 6.05 -6.28 27.89
N VAL A 437 5.87 -5.00 27.52
CA VAL A 437 6.75 -3.90 27.94
C VAL A 437 6.32 -3.49 29.35
N ASP A 438 7.14 -3.71 30.34
CA ASP A 438 6.80 -3.51 31.75
C ASP A 438 7.23 -2.12 32.27
N GLU A 439 6.85 -1.81 33.53
CA GLU A 439 7.19 -0.55 34.21
C GLU A 439 8.70 -0.38 34.46
N ARG A 440 9.49 -1.46 34.32
CA ARG A 440 10.95 -1.44 34.51
C ARG A 440 11.68 -0.90 33.29
N SER A 441 10.99 -0.80 32.15
CA SER A 441 11.54 -0.25 30.91
C SER A 441 11.94 1.21 31.09
N GLY A 442 12.98 1.66 30.39
CA GLY A 442 13.48 3.03 30.44
C GLY A 442 12.45 4.06 29.92
N ALA A 443 12.72 5.34 30.17
CA ALA A 443 11.84 6.43 29.75
C ALA A 443 11.62 6.47 28.21
N VAL A 444 12.69 6.25 27.44
CA VAL A 444 12.65 6.22 25.96
C VAL A 444 11.83 5.02 25.47
N GLU A 445 11.99 3.85 26.08
CA GLU A 445 11.25 2.64 25.71
C GLU A 445 9.75 2.80 25.95
N ARG A 446 9.36 3.38 27.10
CA ARG A 446 7.95 3.68 27.39
C ARG A 446 7.37 4.73 26.44
N ALA A 447 8.16 5.73 26.08
CA ALA A 447 7.76 6.74 25.10
C ALA A 447 7.57 6.12 23.70
N LEU A 448 8.47 5.22 23.29
CA LEU A 448 8.34 4.47 22.04
C LEU A 448 7.13 3.53 22.06
N ALA A 449 6.87 2.86 23.17
CA ALA A 449 5.66 2.06 23.34
C ALA A 449 4.39 2.90 23.14
N THR A 450 4.35 4.09 23.73
CA THR A 450 3.25 5.06 23.54
C THR A 450 3.11 5.44 22.06
N LEU A 451 4.22 5.70 21.36
CA LEU A 451 4.17 6.02 19.93
C LEU A 451 3.55 4.87 19.12
N ILE A 452 4.00 3.65 19.35
CA ILE A 452 3.51 2.45 18.66
C ILE A 452 2.03 2.20 18.99
N GLU A 453 1.64 2.30 20.28
CA GLU A 453 0.26 2.17 20.73
C GLU A 453 -0.65 3.16 20.01
N GLU A 454 -0.23 4.40 19.91
CA GLU A 454 -0.95 5.43 19.20
C GLU A 454 -1.03 5.17 17.69
N MET A 455 -0.01 4.59 17.06
CA MET A 455 -0.03 4.23 15.65
C MET A 455 -0.96 3.06 15.35
N ILE A 456 -1.13 2.13 16.29
CA ILE A 456 -2.02 0.97 16.17
C ILE A 456 -3.50 1.37 16.33
N ASN A 457 -3.78 2.30 17.25
CA ASN A 457 -5.12 2.74 17.59
C ASN A 457 -5.40 4.16 17.07
N PRO A 458 -5.57 4.36 15.76
CA PRO A 458 -5.74 5.69 15.19
C PRO A 458 -7.08 6.35 15.55
N ALA A 459 -8.04 5.61 16.09
CA ALA A 459 -9.44 5.99 16.08
C ALA A 459 -9.86 6.99 17.14
N ASP A 460 -9.04 7.36 18.15
CA ASP A 460 -9.58 8.26 19.17
C ASP A 460 -8.54 9.06 19.95
N LEU A 461 -8.22 10.26 19.48
CA LEU A 461 -7.69 11.33 20.35
C LEU A 461 -8.81 12.20 20.91
N GLY A 462 -10.00 11.65 21.09
CA GLY A 462 -11.20 12.38 21.46
C GLY A 462 -11.17 13.03 22.85
N ASP A 463 -10.12 12.78 23.69
CA ASP A 463 -10.07 13.36 25.02
C ASP A 463 -8.71 14.03 25.33
N ALA A 464 -8.77 15.05 26.21
CA ALA A 464 -7.61 15.81 26.64
C ALA A 464 -6.60 14.98 27.45
N ASP A 465 -7.06 13.92 28.14
CA ASP A 465 -6.21 13.07 28.97
C ASP A 465 -5.31 12.19 28.11
N ARG A 466 -5.82 11.69 26.98
CA ARG A 466 -4.99 10.95 26.02
C ARG A 466 -3.95 11.86 25.37
N VAL A 467 -4.33 13.05 24.97
CA VAL A 467 -3.37 14.05 24.47
C VAL A 467 -2.29 14.36 25.52
N ALA A 468 -2.68 14.53 26.78
CA ALA A 468 -1.74 14.79 27.87
C ALA A 468 -0.76 13.63 28.06
N ARG A 469 -1.21 12.37 27.98
CA ARG A 469 -0.33 11.17 28.06
C ARG A 469 0.71 11.15 26.93
N VAL A 470 0.29 11.45 25.68
CA VAL A 470 1.23 11.48 24.54
C VAL A 470 2.24 12.61 24.69
N VAL A 471 1.81 13.79 25.12
CA VAL A 471 2.69 14.94 25.39
C VAL A 471 3.67 14.62 26.51
N ASP A 472 3.22 14.02 27.63
CA ASP A 472 4.06 13.62 28.72
C ASP A 472 5.10 12.54 28.30
N ALA A 473 4.71 11.59 27.44
CA ALA A 473 5.66 10.64 26.86
C ALA A 473 6.69 11.35 25.95
N ALA A 474 6.27 12.35 25.18
CA ALA A 474 7.16 13.13 24.33
C ALA A 474 8.20 13.91 25.19
N GLU A 475 7.75 14.58 26.24
CA GLU A 475 8.62 15.33 27.15
C GLU A 475 9.62 14.41 27.86
N ARG A 476 9.19 13.24 28.35
CA ARG A 476 10.12 12.24 28.93
C ARG A 476 11.17 11.76 27.94
N ALA A 477 10.83 11.59 26.67
CA ALA A 477 11.81 11.25 25.64
C ALA A 477 12.82 12.37 25.43
N GLY A 478 12.34 13.63 25.40
CA GLY A 478 13.19 14.80 25.30
C GLY A 478 14.14 14.98 26.50
N ASP A 479 13.63 14.79 27.72
CA ASP A 479 14.42 14.86 28.95
C ASP A 479 15.49 13.75 29.00
N ALA A 480 15.20 12.59 28.39
CA ALA A 480 16.16 11.47 28.23
C ALA A 480 17.16 11.71 27.08
N GLY A 481 17.08 12.82 26.37
CA GLY A 481 17.99 13.21 25.28
C GLY A 481 17.58 12.70 23.89
N ASP A 482 16.44 12.00 23.75
CA ASP A 482 15.93 11.56 22.45
C ASP A 482 15.04 12.61 21.81
N HIS A 483 15.67 13.58 21.15
CA HIS A 483 14.97 14.67 20.47
C HIS A 483 14.11 14.18 19.30
N ASP A 484 14.54 13.15 18.58
CA ASP A 484 13.79 12.63 17.44
C ASP A 484 12.46 12.00 17.86
N LEU A 485 12.48 11.14 18.88
CA LEU A 485 11.26 10.54 19.45
C LEU A 485 10.35 11.62 20.05
N HIS A 486 10.89 12.64 20.70
CA HIS A 486 10.14 13.82 21.20
C HIS A 486 9.35 14.48 20.05
N VAL A 487 10.03 14.82 18.95
CA VAL A 487 9.42 15.45 17.77
C VAL A 487 8.37 14.51 17.12
N ARG A 488 8.66 13.22 16.99
CA ARG A 488 7.74 12.23 16.40
C ARG A 488 6.43 12.11 17.19
N LEU A 489 6.51 12.05 18.51
CA LEU A 489 5.32 11.99 19.39
C LEU A 489 4.48 13.26 19.33
N LEU A 490 5.10 14.43 19.42
CA LEU A 490 4.38 15.71 19.30
C LEU A 490 3.77 15.89 17.90
N TRP A 491 4.48 15.52 16.85
CA TRP A 491 3.92 15.53 15.50
C TRP A 491 2.69 14.63 15.36
N LEU A 492 2.76 13.42 15.93
CA LEU A 492 1.63 12.51 15.96
C LEU A 492 0.44 13.14 16.65
N ALA A 493 0.64 13.74 17.84
CA ALA A 493 -0.42 14.38 18.63
C ALA A 493 -1.07 15.57 17.89
N VAL A 494 -0.27 16.51 17.35
CA VAL A 494 -0.83 17.69 16.65
C VAL A 494 -1.49 17.33 15.33
N SER A 495 -0.92 16.36 14.59
CA SER A 495 -1.51 15.93 13.33
C SER A 495 -2.84 15.22 13.51
N ARG A 496 -2.99 14.41 14.57
CA ARG A 496 -4.27 13.78 14.91
C ARG A 496 -5.28 14.79 15.41
N ALA A 497 -4.86 15.72 16.28
CA ALA A 497 -5.72 16.79 16.78
C ALA A 497 -6.35 17.60 15.65
N TRP A 498 -5.65 17.76 14.53
CA TRP A 498 -6.20 18.35 13.32
C TRP A 498 -7.37 17.53 12.75
N TRP A 499 -7.23 16.20 12.65
CA TRP A 499 -8.26 15.34 12.05
C TRP A 499 -9.45 15.09 12.96
N THR A 500 -9.25 15.08 14.29
CA THR A 500 -10.28 14.64 15.27
C THR A 500 -10.89 15.79 16.06
N ASP A 501 -10.23 16.95 16.11
CA ASP A 501 -10.55 18.11 16.98
C ASP A 501 -10.90 17.70 18.41
N PRO A 502 -9.89 17.42 19.28
CA PRO A 502 -10.09 16.94 20.66
C PRO A 502 -10.60 18.03 21.62
N GLY A 503 -10.95 19.20 21.11
CA GLY A 503 -11.49 20.31 21.86
C GLY A 503 -10.46 21.28 22.46
N PRO A 504 -10.92 22.35 23.13
CA PRO A 504 -10.07 23.47 23.52
C PRO A 504 -9.06 23.14 24.63
N ALA A 505 -9.37 22.20 25.53
CA ALA A 505 -8.45 21.79 26.60
C ALA A 505 -7.23 21.06 26.04
N ALA A 506 -7.44 20.07 25.19
CA ALA A 506 -6.37 19.33 24.52
C ALA A 506 -5.52 20.25 23.62
N ARG A 507 -6.17 21.17 22.92
CA ARG A 507 -5.46 22.15 22.07
C ARG A 507 -4.51 23.02 22.88
N ARG A 508 -4.90 23.48 24.10
CA ARG A 508 -4.01 24.22 24.99
C ARG A 508 -2.78 23.41 25.39
N ILE A 509 -2.96 22.13 25.74
CA ILE A 509 -1.85 21.23 26.09
C ILE A 509 -0.85 21.16 24.92
N LEU A 510 -1.32 20.96 23.69
CA LEU A 510 -0.48 20.89 22.49
C LEU A 510 0.25 22.21 22.20
N VAL A 511 -0.44 23.34 22.33
CA VAL A 511 0.14 24.69 22.17
C VAL A 511 1.28 24.92 23.16
N ASP A 512 1.06 24.58 24.43
CA ASP A 512 2.07 24.76 25.46
C ASP A 512 3.28 23.82 25.24
N ALA A 513 3.05 22.56 24.84
CA ALA A 513 4.11 21.64 24.49
C ALA A 513 4.91 22.12 23.27
N ALA A 514 4.24 22.58 22.22
CA ALA A 514 4.90 23.13 21.03
C ALA A 514 5.76 24.36 21.33
N ARG A 515 5.30 25.20 22.27
CA ARG A 515 6.09 26.36 22.73
C ARG A 515 7.32 25.95 23.54
N ARG A 516 7.21 24.97 24.43
CA ARG A 516 8.34 24.42 25.20
C ARG A 516 9.38 23.76 24.29
N LEU A 517 8.96 23.08 23.22
CA LEU A 517 9.86 22.50 22.23
C LEU A 517 10.71 23.56 21.48
N GLY A 518 10.32 24.84 21.53
CA GLY A 518 11.07 25.96 20.93
C GLY A 518 10.26 26.83 19.98
N GLY A 519 9.01 26.50 19.73
CA GLY A 519 8.08 27.29 18.93
C GLY A 519 8.56 27.58 17.51
N ALA A 520 8.10 28.67 16.93
CA ALA A 520 8.43 29.05 15.56
C ALA A 520 9.93 29.36 15.33
N GLY A 521 10.70 29.63 16.40
CA GLY A 521 12.12 29.99 16.32
C GLY A 521 13.09 28.81 16.21
N HIS A 522 12.64 27.57 16.36
CA HIS A 522 13.49 26.40 16.36
C HIS A 522 14.13 26.16 14.98
N ARG A 523 15.36 25.58 14.96
CA ARG A 523 16.09 25.32 13.70
C ARG A 523 15.55 24.11 12.93
N ASP A 524 14.96 23.12 13.64
CA ASP A 524 14.35 21.95 13.00
C ASP A 524 13.03 22.35 12.35
N PRO A 525 12.87 22.16 11.01
CA PRO A 525 11.64 22.50 10.31
C PRO A 525 10.41 21.75 10.80
N ARG A 526 10.60 20.54 11.36
CA ARG A 526 9.52 19.73 11.94
C ARG A 526 8.89 20.41 13.17
N VAL A 527 9.71 21.11 13.96
CA VAL A 527 9.23 21.88 15.13
C VAL A 527 8.35 23.04 14.70
N LEU A 528 8.73 23.74 13.62
CA LEU A 528 7.88 24.79 13.03
C LEU A 528 6.52 24.23 12.59
N ALA A 529 6.51 23.05 11.99
CA ALA A 529 5.28 22.37 11.58
C ALA A 529 4.40 22.01 12.80
N ILE A 530 4.99 21.45 13.87
CA ILE A 530 4.30 21.16 15.14
C ILE A 530 3.69 22.42 15.73
N TYR A 531 4.47 23.49 15.83
CA TYR A 531 4.02 24.79 16.36
C TYR A 531 2.83 25.35 15.56
N THR A 532 2.93 25.26 14.23
CA THR A 532 1.88 25.72 13.31
C THR A 532 0.59 24.90 13.46
N CYS A 533 0.69 23.56 13.49
CA CYS A 533 -0.47 22.69 13.59
C CYS A 533 -1.13 22.70 14.97
N ALA A 534 -0.40 23.02 16.03
CA ALA A 534 -0.95 23.11 17.38
C ALA A 534 -2.03 24.19 17.49
N ASP A 535 -1.85 25.34 16.84
CA ASP A 535 -2.86 26.39 16.70
C ASP A 535 -2.67 27.15 15.36
N ALA A 536 -3.27 26.63 14.33
CA ALA A 536 -3.11 27.13 12.98
C ALA A 536 -3.57 28.58 12.79
N VAL A 537 -4.58 28.99 13.53
CA VAL A 537 -5.17 30.34 13.43
C VAL A 537 -4.44 31.30 14.35
N GLY A 538 -4.22 30.95 15.61
CA GLY A 538 -3.56 31.80 16.59
C GLY A 538 -2.07 32.04 16.27
N HIS A 539 -1.39 31.05 15.67
CA HIS A 539 0.02 31.14 15.31
C HIS A 539 0.28 31.66 13.89
N ALA A 540 -0.77 31.94 13.08
CA ALA A 540 -0.63 32.33 11.68
C ALA A 540 0.30 33.53 11.46
N ALA A 541 0.22 34.54 12.30
CA ALA A 541 1.03 35.77 12.20
C ALA A 541 2.54 35.52 12.30
N ASP A 542 2.93 34.57 13.16
CA ASP A 542 4.33 34.23 13.41
C ASP A 542 4.83 33.09 12.49
N ALA A 543 3.98 32.09 12.26
CA ALA A 543 4.35 30.89 11.55
C ALA A 543 4.43 31.10 10.02
N LEU A 544 3.49 31.86 9.43
CA LEU A 544 3.39 32.01 7.96
C LEU A 544 4.66 32.63 7.33
N PRO A 545 5.23 33.75 7.83
CA PRO A 545 6.44 34.28 7.24
C PRO A 545 7.65 33.34 7.33
N ARG A 546 7.77 32.58 8.42
CA ARG A 546 8.85 31.61 8.63
C ARG A 546 8.68 30.39 7.76
N LEU A 547 7.45 29.88 7.64
CA LEU A 547 7.14 28.76 6.77
C LEU A 547 7.44 29.10 5.30
N GLN A 548 7.09 30.31 4.85
CA GLN A 548 7.43 30.81 3.51
C GLN A 548 8.94 30.90 3.29
N ALA A 549 9.68 31.40 4.28
CA ALA A 549 11.13 31.49 4.20
C ALA A 549 11.79 30.10 4.14
N VAL A 550 11.35 29.17 4.98
CA VAL A 550 11.85 27.79 5.00
C VAL A 550 11.48 27.05 3.69
N ALA A 551 10.26 27.22 3.20
CA ALA A 551 9.81 26.61 1.95
C ALA A 551 10.58 27.11 0.71
N ALA A 552 11.11 28.33 0.75
CA ALA A 552 11.95 28.89 -0.30
C ALA A 552 13.37 28.29 -0.33
N THR A 553 13.81 27.59 0.71
CA THR A 553 15.11 26.92 0.72
C THR A 553 15.14 25.68 -0.18
N ARG A 554 16.16 25.61 -1.07
CA ARG A 554 16.27 24.51 -2.05
C ARG A 554 16.72 23.17 -1.47
N THR A 555 17.13 23.13 -0.20
CA THR A 555 17.80 21.98 0.43
C THR A 555 16.93 21.23 1.44
N LEU A 556 15.60 21.43 1.42
CA LEU A 556 14.70 20.68 2.30
C LEU A 556 14.66 19.19 1.90
N ASP A 557 14.86 18.32 2.87
CA ASP A 557 14.66 16.88 2.71
C ASP A 557 13.17 16.51 2.60
N THR A 558 12.89 15.29 2.19
CA THR A 558 11.51 14.78 2.03
C THR A 558 10.75 14.79 3.34
N GLU A 559 11.43 14.49 4.45
CA GLU A 559 10.78 14.44 5.76
C GLU A 559 10.33 15.83 6.23
N SER A 560 11.16 16.85 6.11
CA SER A 560 10.80 18.24 6.38
C SER A 560 9.61 18.71 5.53
N LYS A 561 9.60 18.40 4.23
CA LYS A 561 8.48 18.72 3.34
C LYS A 561 7.19 18.03 3.75
N ARG A 562 7.26 16.77 4.19
CA ARG A 562 6.13 15.99 4.68
C ARG A 562 5.48 16.55 5.94
N HIS A 563 6.23 17.30 6.76
CA HIS A 563 5.72 18.00 7.93
C HIS A 563 5.23 19.42 7.57
N LEU A 564 6.01 20.16 6.79
CA LEU A 564 5.69 21.56 6.44
C LEU A 564 4.51 21.70 5.46
N GLY A 565 4.31 20.73 4.56
CA GLY A 565 3.18 20.73 3.61
C GLY A 565 1.82 20.73 4.30
N PRO A 566 1.53 19.80 5.23
CA PRO A 566 0.33 19.83 6.05
C PRO A 566 0.21 21.12 6.89
N ALA A 567 1.31 21.62 7.46
CA ALA A 567 1.30 22.86 8.23
C ALA A 567 0.89 24.07 7.37
N ALA A 568 1.39 24.17 6.14
CA ALA A 568 0.98 25.18 5.18
C ALA A 568 -0.50 25.09 4.79
N LEU A 569 -1.01 23.87 4.60
CA LEU A 569 -2.44 23.62 4.32
C LEU A 569 -3.31 24.10 5.47
N VAL A 570 -2.98 23.74 6.71
CA VAL A 570 -3.76 24.08 7.90
C VAL A 570 -3.83 25.60 8.10
N LEU A 571 -2.77 26.33 7.80
CA LEU A 571 -2.75 27.79 7.75
C LEU A 571 -3.62 28.39 6.64
N GLY A 572 -4.04 27.61 5.63
CA GLY A 572 -4.65 28.14 4.41
C GLY A 572 -3.63 28.77 3.45
N ALA A 573 -2.35 28.50 3.60
CA ALA A 573 -1.28 28.93 2.69
C ALA A 573 -1.15 27.93 1.52
N PHE A 574 -2.22 27.76 0.75
CA PHE A 574 -2.36 26.72 -0.26
C PHE A 574 -1.32 26.82 -1.38
N ASP A 575 -0.89 28.01 -1.73
CA ASP A 575 0.16 28.22 -2.74
C ASP A 575 1.52 27.68 -2.30
N VAL A 576 1.84 27.76 -1.01
CA VAL A 576 3.05 27.18 -0.41
C VAL A 576 2.87 25.65 -0.24
N ALA A 577 1.70 25.25 0.25
CA ALA A 577 1.38 23.84 0.49
C ALA A 577 1.47 23.00 -0.78
N ALA A 578 1.02 23.50 -1.93
CA ALA A 578 1.01 22.78 -3.20
C ALA A 578 2.39 22.25 -3.57
N GLY A 579 3.41 23.10 -3.55
CA GLY A 579 4.78 22.71 -3.89
C GLY A 579 5.41 21.75 -2.90
N LEU A 580 5.17 21.96 -1.59
CA LEU A 580 5.68 21.09 -0.54
C LEU A 580 5.04 19.70 -0.57
N LEU A 581 3.71 19.61 -0.73
CA LEU A 581 2.97 18.36 -0.76
C LEU A 581 3.24 17.55 -2.03
N ALA A 582 3.32 18.21 -3.20
CA ALA A 582 3.72 17.57 -4.45
C ALA A 582 5.12 16.95 -4.32
N SER A 583 6.09 17.73 -3.82
CA SER A 583 7.45 17.23 -3.60
C SER A 583 7.54 16.15 -2.52
N ALA A 584 6.71 16.23 -1.45
CA ALA A 584 6.63 15.18 -0.44
C ALA A 584 6.03 13.88 -0.99
N ALA A 585 5.00 13.98 -1.86
CA ALA A 585 4.42 12.82 -2.54
C ALA A 585 5.42 12.19 -3.51
N ASP A 586 6.15 13.00 -4.30
CA ASP A 586 7.21 12.51 -5.19
C ASP A 586 8.37 11.88 -4.40
N GLY A 587 8.74 12.46 -3.26
CA GLY A 587 9.72 11.88 -2.34
C GLY A 587 9.25 10.54 -1.79
N ALA A 588 8.00 10.46 -1.31
CA ALA A 588 7.41 9.22 -0.83
C ALA A 588 7.38 8.13 -1.92
N ARG A 589 7.10 8.50 -3.19
CA ARG A 589 7.19 7.57 -4.33
C ARG A 589 8.63 7.12 -4.58
N THR A 590 9.57 8.07 -4.60
CA THR A 590 10.99 7.77 -4.83
C THR A 590 11.59 6.92 -3.71
N GLU A 591 11.17 7.15 -2.48
CA GLU A 591 11.58 6.38 -1.31
C GLU A 591 10.79 5.06 -1.16
N GLY A 592 9.70 4.85 -1.91
CA GLY A 592 8.83 3.68 -1.84
C GLY A 592 7.88 3.65 -0.63
N ARG A 593 7.71 4.77 0.08
CA ARG A 593 6.87 4.89 1.29
C ARG A 593 5.38 4.96 0.94
N LEU A 594 4.86 3.93 0.26
CA LEU A 594 3.51 3.92 -0.28
C LEU A 594 2.43 3.99 0.81
N GLY A 595 2.67 3.47 2.00
CA GLY A 595 1.74 3.59 3.12
C GLY A 595 1.49 5.05 3.56
N GLN A 596 2.44 5.97 3.29
CA GLN A 596 2.31 7.38 3.62
C GLN A 596 1.77 8.22 2.45
N LEU A 597 1.85 7.68 1.23
CA LEU A 597 1.47 8.38 0.02
C LEU A 597 -0.01 8.78 -0.04
N PRO A 598 -1.00 7.95 0.38
CA PRO A 598 -2.40 8.35 0.37
C PRO A 598 -2.66 9.65 1.14
N ARG A 599 -2.03 9.81 2.31
CA ARG A 599 -2.11 11.03 3.11
C ARG A 599 -1.61 12.25 2.33
N MET A 600 -0.44 12.15 1.70
CA MET A 600 0.14 13.27 0.94
C MET A 600 -0.72 13.63 -0.26
N LEU A 601 -1.25 12.64 -0.95
CA LEU A 601 -2.15 12.82 -2.10
C LEU A 601 -3.47 13.47 -1.71
N VAL A 602 -4.10 13.05 -0.61
CA VAL A 602 -5.33 13.69 -0.10
C VAL A 602 -5.09 15.16 0.20
N LEU A 603 -4.03 15.48 0.95
CA LEU A 603 -3.71 16.86 1.29
C LEU A 603 -3.38 17.69 0.05
N HIS A 604 -2.63 17.13 -0.89
CA HIS A 604 -2.33 17.78 -2.17
C HIS A 604 -3.59 17.99 -3.01
N GLY A 605 -4.48 17.00 -3.05
CA GLY A 605 -5.76 17.08 -3.75
C GLY A 605 -6.68 18.17 -3.18
N ILE A 606 -6.76 18.30 -1.85
CA ILE A 606 -7.50 19.39 -1.19
C ILE A 606 -6.94 20.75 -1.63
N VAL A 607 -5.61 20.94 -1.56
CA VAL A 607 -4.95 22.19 -1.95
C VAL A 607 -5.19 22.49 -3.43
N ALA A 608 -5.02 21.49 -4.32
CA ALA A 608 -5.22 21.63 -5.75
C ALA A 608 -6.68 21.99 -6.10
N SER A 609 -7.65 21.48 -5.34
CA SER A 609 -9.07 21.83 -5.50
C SER A 609 -9.30 23.34 -5.31
N PHE A 610 -8.78 23.92 -4.24
CA PHE A 610 -8.94 25.34 -3.94
C PHE A 610 -8.11 26.26 -4.86
N LEU A 611 -6.99 25.78 -5.41
CA LEU A 611 -6.20 26.52 -6.40
C LEU A 611 -6.76 26.44 -7.83
N GLY A 612 -7.84 25.69 -8.06
CA GLY A 612 -8.44 25.50 -9.38
C GLY A 612 -7.68 24.51 -10.28
N SER A 613 -6.74 23.77 -9.75
CA SER A 613 -5.98 22.72 -10.46
C SER A 613 -6.71 21.38 -10.36
N TRP A 614 -7.95 21.33 -10.88
CA TRP A 614 -8.88 20.24 -10.58
C TRP A 614 -8.50 18.91 -11.19
N ASP A 615 -7.83 18.91 -12.33
CA ASP A 615 -7.36 17.66 -12.94
C ASP A 615 -6.27 17.01 -12.07
N VAL A 616 -5.41 17.83 -11.46
CA VAL A 616 -4.44 17.38 -10.45
C VAL A 616 -5.16 16.88 -9.20
N ALA A 617 -6.20 17.59 -8.73
CA ALA A 617 -6.97 17.21 -7.56
C ALA A 617 -7.67 15.84 -7.76
N VAL A 618 -8.36 15.67 -8.89
CA VAL A 618 -9.06 14.41 -9.23
C VAL A 618 -8.08 13.26 -9.30
N SER A 619 -6.96 13.44 -10.01
CA SER A 619 -5.92 12.44 -10.13
C SER A 619 -5.35 12.04 -8.76
N ALA A 620 -5.06 13.01 -7.89
CA ALA A 620 -4.57 12.76 -6.54
C ALA A 620 -5.61 12.05 -5.66
N GLY A 621 -6.90 12.46 -5.76
CA GLY A 621 -8.00 11.83 -5.03
C GLY A 621 -8.22 10.37 -5.41
N GLU A 622 -8.24 10.06 -6.72
CA GLU A 622 -8.39 8.69 -7.22
C GLU A 622 -7.20 7.79 -6.84
N GLU A 623 -5.97 8.29 -7.00
CA GLU A 623 -4.77 7.56 -6.60
C GLU A 623 -4.77 7.30 -5.09
N ALA A 624 -5.08 8.32 -4.28
CA ALA A 624 -5.18 8.18 -2.83
C ALA A 624 -6.21 7.12 -2.43
N ARG A 625 -7.41 7.17 -3.02
CA ARG A 625 -8.50 6.23 -2.75
C ARG A 625 -8.10 4.80 -3.10
N ARG A 626 -7.48 4.60 -4.27
CA ARG A 626 -7.01 3.28 -4.71
C ARG A 626 -5.97 2.70 -3.75
N LEU A 627 -4.91 3.46 -3.45
CA LEU A 627 -3.86 3.02 -2.55
C LEU A 627 -4.38 2.80 -1.12
N ALA A 628 -5.21 3.71 -0.61
CA ALA A 628 -5.81 3.56 0.72
C ALA A 628 -6.72 2.32 0.83
N THR A 629 -7.39 1.93 -0.26
CA THR A 629 -8.16 0.70 -0.31
C THR A 629 -7.25 -0.53 -0.26
N GLU A 630 -6.14 -0.52 -1.00
CA GLU A 630 -5.12 -1.58 -0.98
C GLU A 630 -4.53 -1.79 0.43
N PHE A 631 -4.37 -0.70 1.20
CA PHE A 631 -3.80 -0.75 2.56
C PHE A 631 -4.83 -0.86 3.69
N GLY A 632 -6.13 -0.92 3.37
CA GLY A 632 -7.17 -0.97 4.39
C GLY A 632 -7.23 0.28 5.28
N ALA A 633 -6.98 1.48 4.73
CA ALA A 633 -6.89 2.74 5.47
C ALA A 633 -8.13 3.63 5.27
N PRO A 634 -9.23 3.42 6.06
CA PRO A 634 -10.53 4.04 5.80
C PRO A 634 -10.52 5.57 5.85
N LEU A 635 -9.69 6.18 6.70
CA LEU A 635 -9.55 7.65 6.78
C LEU A 635 -9.05 8.24 5.46
N TRP A 636 -8.10 7.58 4.81
CA TRP A 636 -7.53 8.06 3.54
C TRP A 636 -8.41 7.71 2.34
N ILE A 637 -9.22 6.65 2.43
CA ILE A 637 -10.31 6.41 1.47
C ILE A 637 -11.30 7.57 1.54
N ALA A 638 -11.77 7.92 2.75
CA ALA A 638 -12.65 9.06 2.98
C ALA A 638 -12.05 10.38 2.47
N GLY A 639 -10.75 10.60 2.70
CA GLY A 639 -10.04 11.77 2.19
C GLY A 639 -10.03 11.86 0.66
N GLY A 640 -9.81 10.75 -0.04
CA GLY A 640 -9.89 10.67 -1.50
C GLY A 640 -11.30 11.01 -2.03
N GLU A 641 -12.34 10.42 -1.43
CA GLU A 641 -13.74 10.73 -1.77
C GLU A 641 -14.08 12.21 -1.49
N THR A 642 -13.54 12.79 -0.42
CA THR A 642 -13.68 14.22 -0.10
C THR A 642 -13.13 15.12 -1.22
N VAL A 643 -11.92 14.83 -1.71
CA VAL A 643 -11.30 15.59 -2.82
C VAL A 643 -12.17 15.51 -4.06
N LEU A 644 -12.65 14.30 -4.41
CA LEU A 644 -13.51 14.10 -5.57
C LEU A 644 -14.84 14.84 -5.43
N SER A 645 -15.45 14.81 -4.25
CA SER A 645 -16.68 15.55 -3.94
C SER A 645 -16.53 17.06 -4.06
N LEU A 646 -15.44 17.63 -3.52
CA LEU A 646 -15.15 19.07 -3.63
C LEU A 646 -15.06 19.51 -5.09
N VAL A 647 -14.29 18.78 -5.91
CA VAL A 647 -14.14 19.12 -7.33
C VAL A 647 -15.44 18.95 -8.11
N ALA A 648 -16.20 17.89 -7.83
CA ALA A 648 -17.51 17.67 -8.46
C ALA A 648 -18.49 18.81 -8.13
N GLY A 649 -18.55 19.24 -6.85
CA GLY A 649 -19.36 20.39 -6.42
C GLY A 649 -18.97 21.70 -7.11
N MET A 650 -17.68 21.97 -7.25
CA MET A 650 -17.19 23.15 -8.00
C MET A 650 -17.49 23.07 -9.49
N ARG A 651 -17.40 21.91 -10.11
CA ARG A 651 -17.72 21.69 -11.53
C ARG A 651 -19.22 21.68 -11.84
N GLY A 652 -20.04 21.38 -10.81
CA GLY A 652 -21.50 21.32 -10.94
C GLY A 652 -22.04 19.95 -11.30
N ASP A 653 -21.30 18.87 -11.01
CA ASP A 653 -21.78 17.49 -11.03
C ASP A 653 -22.35 17.14 -9.66
N ALA A 654 -23.64 17.44 -9.47
CA ALA A 654 -24.32 17.29 -8.18
C ALA A 654 -24.36 15.83 -7.70
N ASP A 655 -24.58 14.91 -8.64
CA ASP A 655 -24.67 13.47 -8.30
C ASP A 655 -23.32 12.92 -7.85
N ALA A 656 -22.24 13.27 -8.53
CA ALA A 656 -20.90 12.86 -8.12
C ALA A 656 -20.47 13.51 -6.80
N ALA A 657 -20.81 14.80 -6.61
CA ALA A 657 -20.56 15.51 -5.36
C ALA A 657 -21.26 14.85 -4.17
N GLU A 658 -22.52 14.51 -4.30
CA GLU A 658 -23.28 13.86 -3.21
C GLU A 658 -22.81 12.43 -2.95
N ARG A 659 -22.58 11.62 -3.98
CA ARG A 659 -22.04 10.26 -3.77
C ARG A 659 -20.69 10.27 -3.05
N GLY A 660 -19.78 11.15 -3.47
CA GLY A 660 -18.47 11.32 -2.81
C GLY A 660 -18.62 11.83 -1.38
N ALA A 661 -19.45 12.84 -1.14
CA ALA A 661 -19.71 13.40 0.19
C ALA A 661 -20.31 12.35 1.15
N ALA A 662 -21.33 11.61 0.70
CA ALA A 662 -21.96 10.57 1.52
C ALA A 662 -20.97 9.45 1.90
N ARG A 663 -20.15 9.03 0.95
CA ARG A 663 -19.12 8.01 1.20
C ARG A 663 -18.01 8.52 2.13
N ALA A 664 -17.57 9.77 1.92
CA ALA A 664 -16.58 10.43 2.79
C ALA A 664 -17.09 10.59 4.22
N GLU A 665 -18.35 11.04 4.38
CA GLU A 665 -19.00 11.21 5.69
C GLU A 665 -19.13 9.86 6.41
N GLN A 666 -19.61 8.82 5.74
CA GLN A 666 -19.76 7.48 6.31
C GLN A 666 -18.43 6.94 6.86
N LEU A 667 -17.39 6.97 6.03
CA LEU A 667 -16.07 6.46 6.40
C LEU A 667 -15.38 7.38 7.42
N GLY A 668 -15.54 8.70 7.28
CA GLY A 668 -14.98 9.68 8.19
C GLY A 668 -15.53 9.55 9.61
N LEU A 669 -16.84 9.32 9.75
CA LEU A 669 -17.48 9.07 11.06
C LEU A 669 -16.92 7.80 11.73
N VAL A 670 -16.76 6.72 10.98
CA VAL A 670 -16.19 5.47 11.51
C VAL A 670 -14.72 5.63 11.91
N ALA A 671 -13.96 6.41 11.13
CA ALA A 671 -12.53 6.63 11.36
C ALA A 671 -12.22 7.82 12.31
N GLY A 672 -13.23 8.48 12.88
CA GLY A 672 -13.07 9.65 13.76
C GLY A 672 -12.54 10.90 13.06
N GLY A 673 -12.61 10.97 11.71
CA GLY A 673 -12.05 12.05 10.89
C GLY A 673 -13.00 13.24 10.73
N LYS A 674 -13.11 14.13 11.71
CA LYS A 674 -13.98 15.32 11.64
C LYS A 674 -13.67 16.22 10.44
N VAL A 675 -12.42 16.38 10.06
CA VAL A 675 -12.03 17.15 8.87
C VAL A 675 -12.67 16.59 7.59
N THR A 676 -12.67 15.25 7.41
CA THR A 676 -13.29 14.62 6.24
C THR A 676 -14.78 14.85 6.22
N VAL A 677 -15.44 14.74 7.38
CA VAL A 677 -16.87 15.03 7.52
C VAL A 677 -17.17 16.51 7.21
N ALA A 678 -16.38 17.45 7.75
CA ALA A 678 -16.51 18.89 7.48
C ALA A 678 -16.32 19.22 5.99
N LEU A 679 -15.29 18.66 5.34
CA LEU A 679 -15.03 18.87 3.92
C LEU A 679 -16.05 18.18 3.01
N ALA A 680 -16.68 17.08 3.45
CA ALA A 680 -17.79 16.47 2.75
C ALA A 680 -19.01 17.42 2.72
N GLN A 681 -19.31 18.08 3.86
CA GLN A 681 -20.32 19.13 3.87
C GLN A 681 -19.96 20.30 2.96
N PHE A 682 -18.67 20.67 2.92
CA PHE A 682 -18.21 21.72 2.00
C PHE A 682 -18.46 21.35 0.54
N GLY A 683 -18.25 20.10 0.13
CA GLY A 683 -18.61 19.62 -1.22
C GLY A 683 -20.11 19.80 -1.53
N ARG A 684 -20.98 19.46 -0.56
CA ARG A 684 -22.43 19.69 -0.68
C ARG A 684 -22.79 21.17 -0.79
N VAL A 685 -22.16 22.03 0.03
CA VAL A 685 -22.37 23.48 -0.01
C VAL A 685 -22.03 24.04 -1.38
N LEU A 686 -20.90 23.66 -1.96
CA LEU A 686 -20.46 24.12 -3.27
C LEU A 686 -21.42 23.67 -4.38
N SER A 687 -21.86 22.42 -4.34
CA SER A 687 -22.85 21.87 -5.28
C SER A 687 -24.19 22.60 -5.18
N ALA A 688 -24.76 22.71 -3.99
CA ALA A 688 -26.05 23.35 -3.75
C ALA A 688 -26.02 24.83 -4.12
N SER A 689 -24.96 25.57 -3.77
CA SER A 689 -24.79 26.99 -4.12
C SER A 689 -24.72 27.20 -5.64
N GLY A 690 -24.01 26.34 -6.37
CA GLY A 690 -23.93 26.38 -7.83
C GLY A 690 -25.31 26.19 -8.50
N GLU A 691 -26.14 25.34 -7.92
CA GLU A 691 -27.51 25.07 -8.39
C GLU A 691 -28.54 26.10 -7.85
N SER A 692 -28.12 27.04 -7.01
CA SER A 692 -28.99 28.01 -6.33
C SER A 692 -29.96 27.38 -5.33
N ARG A 693 -29.63 26.21 -4.76
CA ARG A 693 -30.32 25.57 -3.64
C ARG A 693 -29.75 26.11 -2.31
N HIS A 694 -30.08 27.38 -2.04
CA HIS A 694 -29.43 28.13 -0.95
C HIS A 694 -29.78 27.64 0.45
N ASP A 695 -31.01 27.12 0.65
CA ASP A 695 -31.43 26.53 1.92
C ASP A 695 -30.63 25.26 2.24
N ASP A 696 -30.40 24.39 1.25
CA ASP A 696 -29.56 23.19 1.41
C ASP A 696 -28.10 23.57 1.66
N ALA A 697 -27.61 24.58 0.94
CA ALA A 697 -26.26 25.08 1.15
C ALA A 697 -26.07 25.64 2.56
N TYR A 698 -27.03 26.43 3.05
CA TYR A 698 -26.98 26.98 4.40
C TYR A 698 -27.06 25.88 5.47
N ALA A 699 -27.98 24.94 5.33
CA ALA A 699 -28.14 23.81 6.25
C ALA A 699 -26.83 23.00 6.37
N SER A 700 -26.18 22.70 5.24
CA SER A 700 -24.92 21.98 5.22
C SER A 700 -23.75 22.80 5.80
N ALA A 701 -23.66 24.11 5.46
CA ALA A 701 -22.62 25.00 5.95
C ALA A 701 -22.70 25.22 7.48
N ARG A 702 -23.92 25.38 8.00
CA ARG A 702 -24.15 25.63 9.44
C ARG A 702 -23.64 24.50 10.33
N ARG A 703 -23.64 23.26 9.85
CA ARG A 703 -23.15 22.09 10.59
C ARG A 703 -21.68 22.25 11.02
N LEU A 704 -20.86 22.95 10.25
CA LEU A 704 -19.43 23.18 10.58
C LEU A 704 -19.23 24.13 11.76
N PHE A 705 -20.27 24.90 12.12
CA PHE A 705 -20.23 25.90 13.20
C PHE A 705 -20.91 25.42 14.49
N ASP A 706 -21.59 24.28 14.47
CA ASP A 706 -22.27 23.72 15.64
C ASP A 706 -21.34 22.74 16.38
N PRO A 707 -20.86 23.08 17.60
CA PRO A 707 -19.96 22.18 18.34
C PRO A 707 -20.52 20.79 18.66
N ALA A 708 -21.84 20.60 18.59
CA ALA A 708 -22.50 19.33 18.82
C ALA A 708 -22.58 18.45 17.55
N ASP A 709 -22.35 19.04 16.37
CA ASP A 709 -22.42 18.29 15.09
C ASP A 709 -21.06 17.59 14.82
N PRO A 710 -21.07 16.34 14.33
CA PRO A 710 -19.83 15.64 13.91
C PRO A 710 -19.03 16.37 12.82
N ALA A 711 -19.66 17.25 12.03
CA ALA A 711 -19.01 18.07 11.02
C ALA A 711 -18.33 19.34 11.59
N TYR A 712 -18.50 19.61 12.89
CA TYR A 712 -17.86 20.76 13.50
C TYR A 712 -16.35 20.75 13.36
N HIS A 713 -15.80 21.81 12.77
CA HIS A 713 -14.35 21.99 12.71
C HIS A 713 -13.98 23.48 12.59
N PRO A 714 -13.38 24.08 13.63
CA PRO A 714 -13.20 25.54 13.72
C PRO A 714 -12.34 26.14 12.60
N VAL A 715 -11.33 25.42 12.11
CA VAL A 715 -10.46 25.93 11.03
C VAL A 715 -11.15 25.78 9.66
N VAL A 716 -11.82 24.66 9.39
CA VAL A 716 -12.56 24.47 8.13
C VAL A 716 -13.75 25.44 8.04
N ALA A 717 -14.38 25.73 9.16
CA ALA A 717 -15.42 26.78 9.25
C ALA A 717 -14.89 28.16 8.77
N CYS A 718 -13.64 28.50 9.11
CA CYS A 718 -13.00 29.73 8.59
C CYS A 718 -12.80 29.69 7.06
N TRP A 719 -12.60 28.50 6.46
CA TRP A 719 -12.45 28.38 5.01
C TRP A 719 -13.76 28.56 4.26
N LEU A 720 -14.89 28.26 4.91
CA LEU A 720 -16.23 28.20 4.31
C LEU A 720 -17.10 29.44 4.66
N VAL A 721 -16.59 30.41 5.43
CA VAL A 721 -17.42 31.51 5.93
C VAL A 721 -18.06 32.36 4.82
N ALA A 722 -17.41 32.48 3.66
CA ALA A 722 -17.99 33.15 2.49
C ALA A 722 -19.18 32.40 1.89
N ASP A 723 -19.08 31.08 1.89
CA ASP A 723 -20.15 30.19 1.39
C ASP A 723 -21.37 30.22 2.29
N LEU A 724 -21.15 30.21 3.61
CA LEU A 724 -22.20 30.40 4.60
C LEU A 724 -22.89 31.76 4.42
N ALA A 725 -22.13 32.84 4.25
CA ALA A 725 -22.66 34.18 4.05
C ALA A 725 -23.47 34.29 2.75
N GLU A 726 -22.99 33.69 1.67
CA GLU A 726 -23.69 33.65 0.39
C GLU A 726 -25.01 32.92 0.52
N ALA A 727 -25.00 31.71 1.09
CA ALA A 727 -26.21 30.93 1.32
C ALA A 727 -27.21 31.67 2.20
N ALA A 728 -26.75 32.28 3.30
CA ALA A 728 -27.57 33.00 4.25
C ALA A 728 -28.29 34.24 3.67
N VAL A 729 -27.63 34.96 2.75
CA VAL A 729 -28.22 36.12 2.06
C VAL A 729 -29.38 35.72 1.15
N HIS A 730 -29.39 34.51 0.65
CA HIS A 730 -30.40 33.99 -0.27
C HIS A 730 -31.45 33.12 0.42
N SER A 731 -31.26 32.73 1.71
CA SER A 731 -32.17 31.89 2.49
C SER A 731 -32.69 32.58 3.77
N ASP A 732 -32.56 33.91 3.85
CA ASP A 732 -33.06 34.77 4.95
C ASP A 732 -32.48 34.50 6.35
N HIS A 733 -31.21 33.99 6.40
CA HIS A 733 -30.47 33.70 7.65
C HIS A 733 -29.39 34.74 7.98
N ILE A 734 -29.50 36.00 7.50
CA ILE A 734 -28.50 37.05 7.60
C ILE A 734 -28.09 37.33 9.05
N ALA A 735 -29.07 37.36 9.99
CA ALA A 735 -28.77 37.72 11.39
C ALA A 735 -27.87 36.66 12.08
N GLU A 736 -28.15 35.39 11.88
CA GLU A 736 -27.32 34.28 12.40
C GLU A 736 -25.95 34.27 11.71
N ALA A 737 -25.89 34.44 10.39
CA ALA A 737 -24.65 34.45 9.66
C ALA A 737 -23.71 35.61 10.09
N ARG A 738 -24.24 36.75 10.47
CA ARG A 738 -23.44 37.87 11.06
C ARG A 738 -22.84 37.48 12.41
N GLN A 739 -23.55 36.74 13.24
CA GLN A 739 -23.02 36.26 14.53
C GLN A 739 -21.90 35.24 14.30
N LEU A 740 -22.10 34.31 13.35
CA LEU A 740 -21.09 33.32 13.00
C LEU A 740 -19.85 33.98 12.36
N LEU A 741 -20.02 35.00 11.49
CA LEU A 741 -18.92 35.77 10.95
C LEU A 741 -18.09 36.43 12.05
N ALA A 742 -18.73 37.06 13.04
CA ALA A 742 -18.05 37.68 14.18
C ALA A 742 -17.24 36.66 15.01
N GLN A 743 -17.75 35.43 15.16
CA GLN A 743 -17.00 34.35 15.81
C GLN A 743 -15.76 33.93 15.00
N VAL A 744 -15.91 33.80 13.66
CA VAL A 744 -14.80 33.49 12.77
C VAL A 744 -13.74 34.60 12.80
N GLU A 745 -14.15 35.88 12.79
CA GLU A 745 -13.24 37.05 12.92
C GLU A 745 -12.47 37.05 14.24
N ALA A 746 -13.15 36.75 15.33
CA ALA A 746 -12.49 36.65 16.64
C ALA A 746 -11.48 35.48 16.66
N THR A 747 -11.83 34.35 16.03
CA THR A 747 -10.95 33.16 15.91
C THR A 747 -9.76 33.46 14.99
N ALA A 748 -9.99 34.09 13.83
CA ALA A 748 -8.97 34.34 12.81
C ALA A 748 -7.92 35.37 13.25
N GLY A 749 -8.23 36.20 14.24
CA GLY A 749 -7.30 37.21 14.77
C GLY A 749 -7.00 38.34 13.78
N SER A 750 -5.93 39.11 14.08
CA SER A 750 -5.60 40.35 13.34
C SER A 750 -4.81 40.14 12.03
N ARG A 751 -4.24 38.96 11.81
CA ARG A 751 -3.39 38.63 10.65
C ARG A 751 -3.65 37.20 10.17
N PRO A 752 -4.84 36.92 9.65
CA PRO A 752 -5.15 35.57 9.13
C PRO A 752 -4.34 35.25 7.88
N ALA A 753 -4.23 33.97 7.56
CA ALA A 753 -3.66 33.55 6.29
C ALA A 753 -4.50 34.04 5.10
N VAL A 754 -3.86 34.17 3.94
CA VAL A 754 -4.45 34.79 2.75
C VAL A 754 -5.79 34.20 2.36
N TRP A 755 -5.93 32.87 2.40
CA TRP A 755 -7.19 32.18 2.09
C TRP A 755 -8.32 32.58 3.04
N ILE A 756 -8.06 32.61 4.34
CA ILE A 756 -9.05 33.00 5.35
C ILE A 756 -9.44 34.47 5.16
N GLU A 757 -8.46 35.35 4.94
CA GLU A 757 -8.71 36.78 4.70
C GLU A 757 -9.59 37.03 3.48
N LEU A 758 -9.36 36.29 2.37
CA LEU A 758 -10.19 36.38 1.17
C LEU A 758 -11.64 36.02 1.45
N ASN A 759 -11.88 34.92 2.19
CA ASN A 759 -13.23 34.49 2.53
C ASN A 759 -13.90 35.46 3.54
N LEU A 760 -13.14 36.03 4.49
CA LEU A 760 -13.65 37.05 5.39
C LEU A 760 -14.06 38.33 4.64
N ARG A 761 -13.26 38.79 3.69
CA ARG A 761 -13.59 39.99 2.86
C ARG A 761 -14.86 39.73 2.03
N HIS A 762 -14.99 38.53 1.45
CA HIS A 762 -16.20 38.17 0.69
C HIS A 762 -17.44 38.11 1.61
N ALA A 763 -17.33 37.46 2.78
CA ALA A 763 -18.42 37.41 3.74
C ALA A 763 -18.83 38.78 4.27
N ARG A 764 -17.88 39.68 4.58
CA ARG A 764 -18.14 41.04 4.99
C ARG A 764 -18.92 41.84 3.94
N ALA A 765 -18.56 41.66 2.65
CA ALA A 765 -19.23 42.33 1.56
C ALA A 765 -20.71 41.88 1.44
N LEU A 766 -20.96 40.57 1.61
CA LEU A 766 -22.32 39.99 1.53
C LEU A 766 -23.19 40.39 2.73
N LEU A 767 -22.62 40.43 3.95
CA LEU A 767 -23.33 40.61 5.21
C LEU A 767 -23.26 42.05 5.73
N ALA A 768 -22.78 43.02 4.91
CA ALA A 768 -22.67 44.41 5.29
C ALA A 768 -24.02 45.00 5.77
N ALA A 769 -23.95 45.98 6.66
CA ALA A 769 -25.14 46.56 7.28
C ALA A 769 -25.96 47.40 6.31
N ASP A 770 -25.30 48.11 5.40
CA ASP A 770 -25.90 49.03 4.43
C ASP A 770 -25.19 48.96 3.05
N ALA A 771 -25.80 49.59 2.03
CA ALA A 771 -25.31 49.55 0.67
C ALA A 771 -23.96 50.26 0.49
N ALA A 772 -23.65 51.28 1.24
CA ALA A 772 -22.38 52.00 1.15
C ALA A 772 -21.25 51.17 1.78
N ALA A 773 -21.50 50.50 2.90
CA ALA A 773 -20.57 49.56 3.50
C ALA A 773 -20.31 48.36 2.58
N ALA A 774 -21.37 47.78 2.00
CA ALA A 774 -21.27 46.68 1.04
C ALA A 774 -20.39 47.06 -0.17
N GLN A 775 -20.60 48.23 -0.78
CA GLN A 775 -19.81 48.69 -1.91
C GLN A 775 -18.30 48.77 -1.52
N ARG A 776 -17.97 49.37 -0.38
CA ARG A 776 -16.57 49.47 0.09
C ARG A 776 -15.94 48.09 0.30
N CYS A 777 -16.71 47.17 0.90
CA CYS A 777 -16.20 45.81 1.13
C CYS A 777 -16.00 45.01 -0.19
N PHE A 778 -16.90 45.18 -1.18
CA PHE A 778 -16.69 44.56 -2.50
C PHE A 778 -15.48 45.18 -3.22
N ASP A 779 -15.32 46.49 -3.19
CA ASP A 779 -14.16 47.18 -3.80
C ASP A 779 -12.85 46.72 -3.16
N ASP A 780 -12.77 46.62 -1.82
CA ASP A 780 -11.63 46.12 -1.08
C ASP A 780 -11.34 44.61 -1.39
N ALA A 781 -12.39 43.78 -1.45
CA ALA A 781 -12.24 42.37 -1.78
C ALA A 781 -11.72 42.14 -3.22
N LEU A 782 -12.24 42.91 -4.18
CA LEU A 782 -11.84 42.83 -5.58
C LEU A 782 -10.47 43.44 -5.87
N ALA A 783 -10.00 44.38 -5.04
CA ALA A 783 -8.65 44.95 -5.11
C ALA A 783 -7.55 43.95 -4.65
N ALA A 784 -7.93 42.87 -3.94
CA ALA A 784 -6.99 41.84 -3.51
C ALA A 784 -6.40 41.05 -4.72
N ASN A 785 -5.18 40.50 -4.54
CA ASN A 785 -4.55 39.69 -5.58
C ASN A 785 -5.20 38.28 -5.63
N LEU A 786 -6.28 38.16 -6.41
CA LEU A 786 -7.06 36.94 -6.58
C LEU A 786 -6.59 36.06 -7.74
N GLY A 787 -5.47 36.38 -8.39
CA GLY A 787 -4.98 35.66 -9.58
C GLY A 787 -4.72 34.17 -9.34
N ARG A 788 -4.36 33.81 -8.11
CA ARG A 788 -4.10 32.40 -7.71
C ARG A 788 -5.36 31.61 -7.35
N TRP A 789 -6.52 32.28 -7.18
CA TRP A 789 -7.80 31.65 -6.80
C TRP A 789 -8.90 32.00 -7.82
N PRO A 790 -8.80 31.45 -9.03
CA PRO A 790 -9.69 31.86 -10.13
C PRO A 790 -11.17 31.55 -9.84
N PHE A 791 -11.46 30.43 -9.18
CA PHE A 791 -12.83 30.07 -8.80
C PHE A 791 -13.42 31.06 -7.77
N GLN A 792 -12.66 31.42 -6.71
CA GLN A 792 -13.12 32.41 -5.73
C GLN A 792 -13.28 33.80 -6.32
N ARG A 793 -12.40 34.20 -7.24
CA ARG A 793 -12.55 35.46 -7.99
C ARG A 793 -13.83 35.48 -8.80
N ALA A 794 -14.14 34.40 -9.51
CA ALA A 794 -15.37 34.29 -10.29
C ALA A 794 -16.60 34.36 -9.39
N ARG A 795 -16.60 33.71 -8.22
CA ARG A 795 -17.69 33.78 -7.24
C ARG A 795 -17.88 35.17 -6.67
N LEU A 796 -16.79 35.84 -6.29
CA LEU A 796 -16.86 37.22 -5.77
C LEU A 796 -17.43 38.19 -6.83
N LEU A 797 -17.06 38.04 -8.09
CA LEU A 797 -17.60 38.83 -9.20
C LEU A 797 -19.08 38.53 -9.44
N LEU A 798 -19.48 37.27 -9.33
CA LEU A 798 -20.88 36.87 -9.42
C LEU A 798 -21.71 37.52 -8.30
N ALA A 799 -21.25 37.37 -7.06
CA ALA A 799 -21.91 37.94 -5.88
C ALA A 799 -22.02 39.48 -5.98
N TYR A 800 -20.96 40.15 -6.46
CA TYR A 800 -20.97 41.58 -6.69
C TYR A 800 -21.97 41.98 -7.76
N GLY A 801 -22.02 41.27 -8.88
CA GLY A 801 -22.98 41.51 -9.93
C GLY A 801 -24.43 41.29 -9.49
N GLU A 802 -24.70 40.23 -8.73
CA GLU A 802 -26.02 39.96 -8.12
C GLU A 802 -26.41 41.08 -7.15
N TRP A 803 -25.46 41.51 -6.30
CA TRP A 803 -25.71 42.66 -5.39
C TRP A 803 -26.02 43.95 -6.11
N LEU A 804 -25.24 44.32 -7.15
CA LEU A 804 -25.49 45.53 -7.97
C LEU A 804 -26.87 45.49 -8.61
N ARG A 805 -27.28 44.32 -9.11
CA ARG A 805 -28.62 44.13 -9.68
C ARG A 805 -29.73 44.34 -8.63
N ARG A 806 -29.55 43.79 -7.41
CA ARG A 806 -30.49 44.05 -6.29
C ARG A 806 -30.54 45.53 -5.89
N GLN A 807 -29.46 46.26 -6.03
CA GLN A 807 -29.38 47.73 -5.84
C GLN A 807 -29.96 48.52 -7.03
N ARG A 808 -30.57 47.83 -8.03
CA ARG A 808 -31.10 48.43 -9.26
C ARG A 808 -30.03 49.08 -10.17
N ARG A 809 -28.75 48.81 -9.94
CA ARG A 809 -27.61 49.21 -10.76
C ARG A 809 -27.38 48.22 -11.89
N ILE A 810 -28.39 48.03 -12.74
CA ILE A 810 -28.41 46.97 -13.76
C ILE A 810 -27.29 47.12 -14.78
N ALA A 811 -26.96 48.31 -15.23
CA ALA A 811 -25.88 48.54 -16.19
C ALA A 811 -24.52 48.13 -15.62
N ASP A 812 -24.26 48.50 -14.36
CA ASP A 812 -23.01 48.23 -13.66
C ASP A 812 -22.83 46.75 -13.36
N SER A 813 -23.94 46.01 -13.17
CA SER A 813 -23.87 44.55 -12.88
C SER A 813 -23.37 43.72 -14.04
N ARG A 814 -23.51 44.16 -15.30
CA ARG A 814 -23.19 43.39 -16.51
C ARG A 814 -21.70 43.04 -16.63
N ALA A 815 -20.79 43.95 -16.35
CA ALA A 815 -19.37 43.73 -16.48
C ALA A 815 -18.85 42.64 -15.52
N PRO A 816 -19.09 42.72 -14.20
CA PRO A 816 -18.68 41.68 -13.30
C PRO A 816 -19.35 40.33 -13.57
N LEU A 817 -20.65 40.28 -13.94
CA LEU A 817 -21.35 39.06 -14.31
C LEU A 817 -20.78 38.40 -15.57
N ARG A 818 -20.38 39.16 -16.56
CA ARG A 818 -19.77 38.68 -17.80
C ARG A 818 -18.40 38.07 -17.50
N THR A 819 -17.57 38.76 -16.74
CA THR A 819 -16.25 38.25 -16.32
C THR A 819 -16.41 36.99 -15.49
N ALA A 820 -17.34 36.94 -14.52
CA ALA A 820 -17.61 35.73 -13.73
C ALA A 820 -18.00 34.55 -14.63
N ARG A 821 -18.93 34.76 -15.56
CA ARG A 821 -19.35 33.73 -16.52
C ARG A 821 -18.19 33.19 -17.36
N GLU A 822 -17.33 34.09 -17.88
CA GLU A 822 -16.17 33.71 -18.69
C GLU A 822 -15.16 32.89 -17.86
N MET A 823 -14.93 33.29 -16.60
CA MET A 823 -14.08 32.52 -15.71
C MET A 823 -14.66 31.16 -15.36
N PHE A 824 -15.96 31.04 -15.07
CA PHE A 824 -16.60 29.76 -14.85
C PHE A 824 -16.59 28.87 -16.08
N ASP A 825 -16.74 29.45 -17.28
CA ASP A 825 -16.64 28.73 -18.52
C ASP A 825 -15.24 28.16 -18.76
N MET A 826 -14.19 28.97 -18.52
CA MET A 826 -12.79 28.53 -18.59
C MET A 826 -12.46 27.44 -17.57
N LEU A 827 -13.06 27.49 -16.40
CA LEU A 827 -12.86 26.50 -15.33
C LEU A 827 -13.72 25.23 -15.51
N GLY A 828 -14.71 25.24 -16.44
CA GLY A 828 -15.61 24.10 -16.61
C GLY A 828 -16.67 23.99 -15.50
N CYS A 829 -17.02 25.08 -14.82
CA CYS A 829 -18.03 25.13 -13.75
C CYS A 829 -19.44 25.27 -14.30
N MET A 830 -20.06 24.17 -14.68
CA MET A 830 -21.32 24.17 -15.43
C MET A 830 -22.48 24.85 -14.69
N SER A 831 -22.72 24.49 -13.43
CA SER A 831 -23.82 25.03 -12.61
C SER A 831 -23.61 26.53 -12.31
N TRP A 832 -22.38 26.93 -11.94
CA TRP A 832 -22.01 28.30 -11.67
C TRP A 832 -22.08 29.18 -12.95
N ASN A 833 -21.65 28.63 -14.08
CA ASN A 833 -21.78 29.31 -15.38
C ASN A 833 -23.25 29.56 -15.71
N GLU A 834 -24.14 28.60 -15.52
CA GLU A 834 -25.57 28.77 -15.77
C GLU A 834 -26.22 29.76 -14.80
N ARG A 835 -25.76 29.79 -13.51
CA ARG A 835 -26.19 30.81 -12.55
C ARG A 835 -25.78 32.20 -13.02
N ALA A 836 -24.53 32.41 -13.44
CA ALA A 836 -24.06 33.69 -13.99
C ALA A 836 -24.84 34.08 -15.27
N ARG A 837 -25.20 33.16 -16.15
CA ARG A 837 -26.04 33.37 -17.34
C ARG A 837 -27.46 33.78 -16.96
N ARG A 838 -28.07 33.17 -15.94
CA ARG A 838 -29.41 33.58 -15.45
C ARG A 838 -29.37 35.02 -14.97
N GLU A 839 -28.37 35.45 -14.24
CA GLU A 839 -28.19 36.79 -13.78
C GLU A 839 -27.95 37.80 -14.92
N LEU A 840 -27.15 37.43 -15.94
CA LEU A 840 -26.96 38.23 -17.15
C LEU A 840 -28.29 38.41 -17.93
N ARG A 841 -29.06 37.33 -18.09
CA ARG A 841 -30.42 37.44 -18.72
C ARG A 841 -31.35 38.36 -17.94
N ALA A 842 -31.30 38.25 -16.59
CA ALA A 842 -32.08 39.15 -15.73
C ALA A 842 -31.58 40.61 -15.77
N SER A 843 -30.35 40.88 -16.23
CA SER A 843 -29.80 42.21 -16.54
C SER A 843 -30.06 42.69 -17.97
N GLY A 844 -30.80 41.93 -18.79
CA GLY A 844 -31.14 42.25 -20.17
C GLY A 844 -30.07 41.92 -21.21
N GLU A 845 -29.16 40.98 -20.91
CA GLU A 845 -28.09 40.54 -21.84
C GLU A 845 -28.26 39.06 -22.24
N SER A 846 -28.09 38.73 -23.51
CA SER A 846 -28.18 37.36 -24.05
C SER A 846 -26.82 36.68 -24.11
N SER A 847 -26.76 35.36 -23.78
CA SER A 847 -25.55 34.58 -23.79
C SER A 847 -25.71 33.19 -24.41
N ARG A 848 -24.78 32.74 -25.25
CA ARG A 848 -24.78 31.40 -25.92
C ARG A 848 -24.00 30.34 -25.12
N ARG A 849 -24.29 29.06 -25.32
CA ARG A 849 -23.67 27.87 -24.68
C ARG A 849 -22.47 27.38 -25.52
N ARG A 850 -21.43 26.84 -24.87
CA ARG A 850 -20.24 26.25 -25.50
C ARG A 850 -20.35 24.72 -25.49
N ASP A 851 -19.76 24.05 -26.51
CA ASP A 851 -19.68 22.59 -26.56
C ASP A 851 -18.52 22.04 -25.71
N PRO A 852 -18.60 20.80 -25.17
CA PRO A 852 -17.56 20.18 -24.36
C PRO A 852 -16.24 20.03 -25.13
N SER A 853 -15.11 20.14 -24.40
CA SER A 853 -13.76 19.99 -24.99
C SER A 853 -13.31 18.53 -25.05
N ALA A 854 -12.35 18.20 -25.93
CA ALA A 854 -11.77 16.88 -26.06
C ALA A 854 -11.06 16.42 -24.77
N LEU A 855 -10.57 17.35 -23.95
CA LEU A 855 -9.93 17.07 -22.64
C LEU A 855 -10.91 16.52 -21.60
N ASP A 856 -12.19 16.89 -21.69
CA ASP A 856 -13.22 16.42 -20.76
C ASP A 856 -13.59 14.93 -20.99
N GLN A 857 -13.05 14.31 -22.04
CA GLN A 857 -13.24 12.89 -22.39
C GLN A 857 -12.17 11.96 -21.83
N LEU A 858 -11.08 12.50 -21.23
CA LEU A 858 -10.05 11.69 -20.62
C LEU A 858 -10.44 11.31 -19.18
N THR A 859 -10.15 10.07 -18.81
CA THR A 859 -10.19 9.69 -17.37
C THR A 859 -9.08 10.39 -16.60
N ALA A 860 -9.20 10.49 -15.28
CA ALA A 860 -8.18 11.11 -14.44
C ALA A 860 -6.80 10.45 -14.58
N GLN A 861 -6.76 9.12 -14.71
CA GLN A 861 -5.51 8.38 -14.94
C GLN A 861 -4.94 8.67 -16.33
N GLU A 862 -5.77 8.70 -17.37
CA GLU A 862 -5.33 9.07 -18.72
C GLU A 862 -4.81 10.51 -18.75
N PHE A 863 -5.48 11.43 -18.06
CA PHE A 863 -5.02 12.82 -17.95
C PHE A 863 -3.68 12.92 -17.24
N GLN A 864 -3.48 12.18 -16.14
CA GLN A 864 -2.23 12.15 -15.40
C GLN A 864 -1.07 11.61 -16.26
N ILE A 865 -1.32 10.53 -17.00
CA ILE A 865 -0.35 9.98 -17.95
C ILE A 865 -0.01 10.99 -19.04
N ALA A 866 -1.03 11.63 -19.64
CA ALA A 866 -0.85 12.67 -20.66
C ALA A 866 -0.04 13.85 -20.12
N HIS A 867 -0.33 14.30 -18.90
CA HIS A 867 0.36 15.42 -18.25
C HIS A 867 1.84 15.12 -17.99
N LEU A 868 2.14 13.95 -17.44
CA LEU A 868 3.53 13.52 -17.22
C LEU A 868 4.29 13.32 -18.53
N ALA A 869 3.61 12.79 -19.55
CA ALA A 869 4.18 12.65 -20.88
C ALA A 869 4.47 14.01 -21.54
N ALA A 870 3.61 15.01 -21.32
CA ALA A 870 3.80 16.40 -21.80
C ALA A 870 4.98 17.11 -21.09
N GLN A 871 5.29 16.71 -19.85
CA GLN A 871 6.49 17.19 -19.12
C GLN A 871 7.80 16.57 -19.62
N GLY A 872 7.74 15.67 -20.60
CA GLY A 872 8.91 15.05 -21.20
C GLY A 872 9.38 13.75 -20.55
N LEU A 873 8.66 13.22 -19.53
CA LEU A 873 8.99 11.96 -18.88
C LEU A 873 8.84 10.79 -19.88
N THR A 874 9.75 9.84 -19.85
CA THR A 874 9.63 8.59 -20.63
C THR A 874 8.50 7.72 -20.08
N ASN A 875 8.03 6.75 -20.88
CA ASN A 875 6.99 5.80 -20.41
C ASN A 875 7.44 5.02 -19.17
N ARG A 876 8.75 4.75 -19.05
CA ARG A 876 9.36 4.09 -17.89
C ARG A 876 9.30 4.98 -16.64
N GLU A 877 9.64 6.26 -16.75
CA GLU A 877 9.54 7.23 -15.65
C GLU A 877 8.08 7.49 -15.22
N ILE A 878 7.15 7.54 -16.19
CA ILE A 878 5.72 7.65 -15.90
C ILE A 878 5.23 6.39 -15.17
N GLY A 879 5.62 5.20 -15.66
CA GLY A 879 5.28 3.93 -15.03
C GLY A 879 5.72 3.86 -13.58
N GLN A 880 6.94 4.32 -13.29
CA GLN A 880 7.45 4.42 -11.92
C GLN A 880 6.61 5.34 -11.03
N ARG A 881 6.24 6.52 -11.55
CA ARG A 881 5.41 7.48 -10.80
C ARG A 881 4.01 6.97 -10.51
N LEU A 882 3.46 6.15 -11.38
CA LEU A 882 2.07 5.67 -11.30
C LEU A 882 1.94 4.21 -10.87
N TYR A 883 3.07 3.54 -10.57
CA TYR A 883 3.13 2.11 -10.21
C TYR A 883 2.49 1.20 -11.27
N LEU A 884 2.81 1.50 -12.54
CA LEU A 884 2.36 0.76 -13.73
C LEU A 884 3.57 0.33 -14.56
N SER A 885 3.44 -0.75 -15.33
CA SER A 885 4.48 -1.11 -16.30
C SER A 885 4.60 -0.04 -17.38
N HIS A 886 5.80 0.12 -17.95
CA HIS A 886 6.02 1.06 -19.07
C HIS A 886 5.13 0.72 -20.29
N ARG A 887 4.73 -0.53 -20.41
CA ARG A 887 3.84 -1.03 -21.46
C ARG A 887 2.39 -0.59 -21.21
N THR A 888 1.92 -0.63 -19.97
CA THR A 888 0.63 -0.07 -19.56
C THR A 888 0.56 1.41 -19.92
N ILE A 889 1.62 2.17 -19.64
CA ILE A 889 1.69 3.60 -20.02
C ILE A 889 1.62 3.77 -21.54
N SER A 890 2.33 2.93 -22.31
CA SER A 890 2.27 2.96 -23.78
C SER A 890 0.86 2.74 -24.30
N THR A 891 0.15 1.76 -23.74
CA THR A 891 -1.23 1.43 -24.09
C THR A 891 -2.19 2.59 -23.80
N HIS A 892 -2.05 3.25 -22.65
CA HIS A 892 -2.82 4.44 -22.33
C HIS A 892 -2.55 5.58 -23.30
N LEU A 893 -1.29 5.90 -23.59
CA LEU A 893 -0.94 6.97 -24.54
C LEU A 893 -1.49 6.69 -25.93
N TYR A 894 -1.48 5.43 -26.39
CA TYR A 894 -2.07 5.03 -27.67
C TYR A 894 -3.58 5.30 -27.72
N ARG A 895 -4.30 5.17 -26.60
CA ARG A 895 -5.74 5.50 -26.51
C ARG A 895 -6.01 6.99 -26.32
N ILE A 896 -5.09 7.73 -25.67
CA ILE A 896 -5.22 9.16 -25.39
C ILE A 896 -5.04 9.99 -26.68
N PHE A 897 -4.07 9.68 -27.54
CA PHE A 897 -3.73 10.48 -28.72
C PHE A 897 -4.92 10.70 -29.66
N PRO A 898 -5.70 9.67 -30.06
CA PRO A 898 -6.88 9.87 -30.89
C PRO A 898 -7.98 10.72 -30.20
N ARG A 899 -8.15 10.58 -28.87
CA ARG A 899 -9.14 11.37 -28.13
C ARG A 899 -8.79 12.85 -28.06
N LEU A 900 -7.51 13.18 -28.02
CA LEU A 900 -7.02 14.55 -28.07
C LEU A 900 -6.86 15.10 -29.49
N GLY A 901 -7.05 14.28 -30.54
CA GLY A 901 -6.85 14.64 -31.91
C GLY A 901 -5.39 14.90 -32.29
N ILE A 902 -4.43 14.27 -31.59
CA ILE A 902 -3.00 14.39 -31.82
C ILE A 902 -2.41 13.07 -32.31
N THR A 903 -1.26 13.16 -32.95
CA THR A 903 -0.58 12.00 -33.55
C THR A 903 0.77 11.72 -32.92
N THR A 904 1.36 12.71 -32.25
CA THR A 904 2.70 12.62 -31.67
C THR A 904 2.73 13.06 -30.22
N ARG A 905 3.67 12.49 -29.46
CA ARG A 905 3.90 12.85 -28.04
C ARG A 905 4.25 14.33 -27.86
N GLY A 906 4.97 14.94 -28.81
CA GLY A 906 5.35 16.35 -28.74
C GLY A 906 4.16 17.32 -28.79
N GLU A 907 3.03 16.89 -29.32
CA GLU A 907 1.81 17.69 -29.41
C GLU A 907 1.01 17.70 -28.09
N LEU A 908 1.31 16.81 -27.14
CA LEU A 908 0.63 16.72 -25.85
C LEU A 908 0.66 18.03 -25.07
N GLN A 909 1.83 18.69 -25.02
CA GLN A 909 1.97 19.94 -24.28
C GLN A 909 1.07 21.05 -24.85
N ALA A 910 0.97 21.16 -26.16
CA ALA A 910 0.09 22.12 -26.83
C ALA A 910 -1.38 21.77 -26.60
N ALA A 911 -1.75 20.49 -26.73
CA ALA A 911 -3.12 20.00 -26.53
C ALA A 911 -3.61 20.23 -25.09
N LEU A 912 -2.74 20.05 -24.09
CA LEU A 912 -3.04 20.29 -22.68
C LEU A 912 -2.99 21.77 -22.28
N SER A 913 -2.17 22.59 -22.98
CA SER A 913 -1.99 24.02 -22.70
C SER A 913 -3.18 24.88 -23.15
N THR A 914 -4.09 24.38 -23.95
CA THR A 914 -5.29 25.11 -24.37
C THR A 914 -6.22 25.50 -23.23
N ARG A 915 -5.99 25.01 -22.00
CA ARG A 915 -6.69 25.40 -20.76
C ARG A 915 -5.91 26.38 -19.87
N THR A 916 -4.62 26.58 -20.05
CA THR A 916 -3.83 27.49 -19.23
C THR A 916 -3.79 28.88 -19.90
N PRO A 917 -4.30 29.96 -19.26
CA PRO A 917 -4.13 31.30 -19.82
C PRO A 917 -2.64 31.63 -19.86
N PRO A 918 -2.14 32.30 -20.88
CA PRO A 918 -0.74 32.67 -20.97
C PRO A 918 -0.40 33.63 -19.84
N ASN A 919 0.49 33.21 -18.94
CA ASN A 919 1.09 34.04 -17.91
C ASN A 919 2.14 34.93 -18.61
N ARG A 920 1.68 36.04 -19.25
CA ARG A 920 2.58 37.10 -19.73
C ARG A 920 2.70 38.14 -18.65
N PRO A 921 3.92 38.41 -18.13
CA PRO A 921 4.12 39.58 -17.28
C PRO A 921 3.88 40.83 -18.13
N PRO A 922 3.31 41.91 -17.58
CA PRO A 922 3.24 43.17 -18.25
C PRO A 922 4.66 43.74 -18.44
N ARG A 923 4.94 44.25 -19.64
CA ARG A 923 6.16 44.98 -19.93
C ARG A 923 6.20 46.30 -19.15
#